data_b9b1770fc2b809018d91fc36804c82d9
#
_entry.id   b9b1770fc2b809018d91fc36804c82d9
#
_cell.length_a   1.000
_cell.length_b   1.000
_cell.length_c   1.000
_cell.angle_alpha   90.00
_cell.angle_beta   90.00
_cell.angle_gamma   90.00
#
_symmetry.space_group_name_H-M   'P 1'
#
loop_
_entity.id
_entity.type
_entity.pdbx_description
1 polymer ?
#
loop_
_entity_poly.entity_id
_entity_poly.type
_entity_poly.pdbx_seq_one_letter_code
_entity_poly.pdbx_strand_id
1 'polypeptide(L)'
;KKFYSGREDFAAVYPFIPYQFNLLGSVLTSIRTHGASGKHLAEGERSMLALFKESAVRIMNQEAGALVPFNMFYDALEQFLDHSHKGVISRALDNDYLNPEHAEECFDVNVLKTLFMIKYVKEITATVNNITSLMASNINEDRMGLTQRVEDALKRLARQTLIQKNGEIYVFLTNEEQEINKAIDGFFVDPSDVMGAAAELVFDGLYPEKKYRYAAFNGRYQFGFNQMMDDRPYKVNQNYDITLRILTPDSDDAADEATLRMISGQSRCVLVVLPNDRSFLDELRSAIKIEKYLKSESSSSATQFEQIKAAKRIEARDRREAAQLFLAESLKNADIYVNGDRIQSNSKEIASRINDALGKLVASVYHKLSYIDTAMGENDIRRLLKDQGQQLTLDAETASVNRLALQDVNDYIASVTVRHMKVSMKSIYDRFQKAPYGFVEADIQWLIAKLFKDGDITLFVNSEVVTRRTSSDDEILRYLTRKEFLEKLMMEKQVKANEKQKKAVREVMKELFRVSSASEDDESLMNSFLNYAANLKTELEKLEIRYSSQPKYPGKAVITSGKQLLCQVLPIKYPAEFFSAVDAARDDFLDFAEDYEPVRKFFTGDQIGIFDRAIRLMKIFDDSKTFIVNDEVENTVGQIKAIMQKPAPYSDIFKLPALLDQYIRAYDEVLQTMEEPVLAAIEDAKSRVFAELEGKESKPQFMGKFAAKFQELHDKATSSNNVATLQNIKVEADALKVRCLNEISDAETKILARKAAEEAQRRAQADAAQTASGKRPETPTPQPAPEPPKPKIKKQKTVSIKSINTSNTWQLESADDVRRYVSELQDKLMRALEKDTVINIEF
;
A
#
# COMPACT_ATOMS: atom_id res chain seq x y z
N LYS A 1 63.03 1.22 -35.49
CA LYS A 1 64.42 1.33 -36.06
C LYS A 1 65.08 -0.04 -35.93
N LYS A 2 65.62 -0.59 -37.00
CA LYS A 2 66.48 -1.81 -36.93
C LYS A 2 67.79 -1.41 -36.25
N PHE A 3 68.13 -1.98 -35.10
CA PHE A 3 69.34 -1.75 -34.33
C PHE A 3 70.51 -2.60 -34.80
N TYR A 4 70.27 -3.45 -35.81
CA TYR A 4 71.26 -4.32 -36.40
C TYR A 4 70.98 -4.42 -37.92
N SER A 5 71.97 -4.09 -38.71
CA SER A 5 71.80 -4.02 -40.12
C SER A 5 72.55 -5.13 -40.87
N GLY A 6 73.54 -5.75 -40.30
CA GLY A 6 74.20 -6.87 -40.97
C GLY A 6 75.64 -7.15 -40.47
N ARG A 7 76.25 -8.14 -41.12
CA ARG A 7 77.57 -8.60 -40.75
C ARG A 7 78.66 -7.52 -41.00
N GLU A 8 78.47 -6.69 -42.00
CA GLU A 8 79.42 -5.62 -42.32
C GLU A 8 79.40 -4.52 -41.25
N ASP A 9 78.23 -4.16 -40.74
CA ASP A 9 78.11 -3.16 -39.69
C ASP A 9 78.75 -3.62 -38.39
N PHE A 10 78.62 -4.90 -38.03
CA PHE A 10 79.28 -5.47 -36.88
C PHE A 10 80.78 -5.45 -37.02
N ALA A 11 81.32 -5.87 -38.21
CA ALA A 11 82.77 -5.91 -38.50
C ALA A 11 83.41 -4.50 -38.43
N ALA A 12 82.66 -3.47 -38.86
CA ALA A 12 83.12 -2.07 -38.82
C ALA A 12 83.27 -1.48 -37.41
N VAL A 13 82.54 -1.99 -36.46
CA VAL A 13 82.49 -1.43 -35.08
C VAL A 13 83.11 -2.37 -34.06
N TYR A 14 83.60 -3.54 -34.44
CA TYR A 14 84.20 -4.47 -33.51
C TYR A 14 85.37 -3.82 -32.75
N PRO A 15 85.47 -3.99 -31.42
CA PRO A 15 84.91 -5.02 -30.53
C PRO A 15 83.51 -4.62 -29.90
N PHE A 16 82.87 -3.57 -30.39
CA PHE A 16 81.56 -3.15 -29.95
C PHE A 16 80.50 -3.84 -30.79
N ILE A 17 79.26 -3.82 -30.24
CA ILE A 17 78.09 -4.29 -30.92
C ILE A 17 77.29 -3.05 -31.43
N PRO A 18 76.77 -3.03 -32.66
CA PRO A 18 76.17 -1.83 -33.28
C PRO A 18 75.09 -1.17 -32.40
N TYR A 19 74.27 -1.92 -31.64
CA TYR A 19 73.25 -1.36 -30.78
C TYR A 19 73.77 -0.50 -29.63
N GLN A 20 75.02 -0.76 -29.17
CA GLN A 20 75.66 -0.09 -28.04
C GLN A 20 75.82 1.42 -28.28
N PHE A 21 76.05 1.86 -29.53
CA PHE A 21 76.19 3.28 -29.88
C PHE A 21 74.86 4.05 -29.60
N ASN A 22 73.76 3.51 -30.11
CA ASN A 22 72.45 4.13 -29.88
C ASN A 22 72.01 4.03 -28.43
N LEU A 23 72.20 2.86 -27.79
CA LEU A 23 71.86 2.63 -26.42
C LEU A 23 72.62 3.53 -25.46
N LEU A 24 73.92 3.69 -25.67
CA LEU A 24 74.75 4.57 -24.84
C LEU A 24 74.34 6.04 -24.98
N GLY A 25 73.95 6.47 -26.19
CA GLY A 25 73.37 7.81 -26.42
C GLY A 25 72.07 8.01 -25.65
N SER A 26 71.15 7.00 -25.61
CA SER A 26 69.93 7.04 -24.82
C SER A 26 70.26 7.06 -23.34
N VAL A 27 71.22 6.27 -22.88
CA VAL A 27 71.71 6.24 -21.48
C VAL A 27 72.17 7.61 -21.05
N LEU A 28 73.08 8.23 -21.78
CA LEU A 28 73.64 9.53 -21.40
C LEU A 28 72.56 10.61 -21.34
N THR A 29 71.60 10.55 -22.31
CA THR A 29 70.46 11.48 -22.31
C THR A 29 69.56 11.24 -21.10
N SER A 30 69.26 10.01 -20.78
CA SER A 30 68.43 9.61 -19.68
C SER A 30 69.04 9.96 -18.27
N ILE A 31 70.35 9.66 -18.13
CA ILE A 31 71.07 10.02 -16.87
C ILE A 31 71.07 11.53 -16.63
N ARG A 32 71.22 12.32 -17.69
CA ARG A 32 71.21 13.80 -17.64
C ARG A 32 69.80 14.30 -17.23
N THR A 33 68.78 13.76 -17.85
CA THR A 33 67.38 14.16 -17.66
C THR A 33 66.92 13.84 -16.22
N HIS A 34 67.40 12.75 -15.63
CA HIS A 34 66.99 12.30 -14.31
C HIS A 34 67.96 12.76 -13.17
N GLY A 35 68.86 13.71 -13.48
CA GLY A 35 69.69 14.36 -12.44
C GLY A 35 70.79 13.52 -11.85
N ALA A 36 71.09 12.36 -12.47
CA ALA A 36 72.15 11.46 -12.03
C ALA A 36 73.56 11.91 -12.42
N SER A 37 73.70 13.07 -13.05
CA SER A 37 75.01 13.61 -13.58
C SER A 37 75.37 14.90 -12.85
N GLY A 38 76.66 15.01 -12.49
CA GLY A 38 77.30 16.27 -12.10
C GLY A 38 77.40 17.24 -13.26
N LYS A 39 77.73 18.51 -12.97
CA LYS A 39 77.69 19.66 -13.91
C LYS A 39 78.57 19.53 -15.21
N HIS A 40 79.33 18.49 -15.36
CA HIS A 40 80.35 18.34 -16.47
C HIS A 40 79.97 17.44 -17.65
N LEU A 41 78.78 16.85 -17.68
CA LEU A 41 78.28 16.01 -18.80
C LEU A 41 77.73 16.86 -19.94
N ALA A 42 78.11 18.12 -20.08
CA ALA A 42 77.55 19.06 -21.06
C ALA A 42 77.94 18.88 -22.53
N GLU A 43 79.02 18.18 -22.83
CA GLU A 43 79.53 17.96 -24.17
C GLU A 43 79.36 16.50 -24.64
N GLY A 44 78.12 16.18 -25.13
CA GLY A 44 77.65 14.79 -25.38
C GLY A 44 78.52 13.94 -26.31
N GLU A 45 79.07 14.47 -27.39
CA GLU A 45 79.84 13.67 -28.35
C GLU A 45 81.30 13.36 -27.91
N ARG A 46 81.92 14.28 -27.23
CA ARG A 46 83.30 14.08 -26.72
C ARG A 46 83.35 13.09 -25.59
N SER A 47 82.29 13.14 -24.71
CA SER A 47 82.14 12.20 -23.62
C SER A 47 81.92 10.78 -24.15
N MET A 48 81.07 10.64 -25.18
CA MET A 48 80.81 9.34 -25.77
C MET A 48 82.03 8.71 -26.41
N LEU A 49 82.81 9.48 -27.20
CA LEU A 49 84.02 9.02 -27.76
C LEU A 49 85.07 8.56 -26.72
N ALA A 50 85.15 9.31 -25.61
CA ALA A 50 86.03 8.91 -24.50
C ALA A 50 85.63 7.58 -23.88
N LEU A 51 84.33 7.34 -23.66
CA LEU A 51 83.80 6.12 -23.11
C LEU A 51 84.11 4.92 -24.01
N PHE A 52 83.88 5.04 -25.29
CA PHE A 52 84.29 3.96 -26.27
C PHE A 52 85.74 3.73 -26.26
N LYS A 53 86.61 4.76 -26.29
CA LYS A 53 88.07 4.62 -26.26
C LYS A 53 88.50 3.92 -24.98
N GLU A 54 88.08 4.31 -23.85
CA GLU A 54 88.45 3.73 -22.56
C GLU A 54 88.01 2.26 -22.46
N SER A 55 86.79 1.94 -22.84
CA SER A 55 86.31 0.57 -22.91
C SER A 55 87.15 -0.32 -23.88
N ALA A 56 87.44 0.20 -25.05
CA ALA A 56 88.31 -0.52 -26.00
C ALA A 56 89.70 -0.79 -25.46
N VAL A 57 90.26 0.19 -24.76
CA VAL A 57 91.63 0.03 -24.17
C VAL A 57 91.60 -1.08 -23.10
N ARG A 58 90.60 -1.27 -22.34
CA ARG A 58 90.48 -2.32 -21.30
C ARG A 58 90.55 -3.73 -21.87
N ILE A 59 90.02 -3.94 -23.10
CA ILE A 59 90.04 -5.28 -23.75
C ILE A 59 91.12 -5.47 -24.79
N MET A 60 91.98 -4.50 -25.01
CA MET A 60 93.01 -4.54 -26.12
C MET A 60 93.96 -5.69 -26.03
N ASN A 61 94.15 -6.28 -24.86
CA ASN A 61 95.07 -7.43 -24.62
C ASN A 61 94.32 -8.75 -24.62
N GLN A 62 93.00 -8.77 -24.86
CA GLN A 62 92.21 -10.01 -24.92
C GLN A 62 92.34 -10.70 -26.28
N GLU A 63 91.99 -11.98 -26.29
CA GLU A 63 92.02 -12.79 -27.57
C GLU A 63 90.92 -12.32 -28.55
N ALA A 64 91.15 -12.63 -29.82
CA ALA A 64 90.17 -12.34 -30.85
C ALA A 64 88.87 -13.04 -30.60
N GLY A 65 87.74 -12.28 -30.67
CA GLY A 65 86.40 -12.68 -30.29
C GLY A 65 85.87 -12.01 -29.02
N ALA A 66 86.75 -11.32 -28.30
CA ALA A 66 86.30 -10.50 -27.15
C ALA A 66 85.43 -9.37 -27.62
N LEU A 67 84.33 -9.14 -26.81
CA LEU A 67 83.33 -8.04 -26.95
C LEU A 67 83.42 -7.13 -25.73
N VAL A 68 83.10 -5.89 -25.94
CA VAL A 68 82.89 -4.98 -24.79
C VAL A 68 81.52 -5.21 -24.18
N PRO A 69 81.40 -5.81 -23.00
CA PRO A 69 80.16 -5.91 -22.32
C PRO A 69 79.69 -4.54 -21.83
N PHE A 70 78.33 -4.32 -21.73
CA PHE A 70 77.73 -2.98 -21.50
C PHE A 70 78.09 -2.35 -20.13
N ASN A 71 78.39 -3.18 -19.10
CA ASN A 71 78.84 -2.72 -17.80
C ASN A 71 80.16 -1.93 -17.84
N MET A 72 81.08 -2.18 -18.86
CA MET A 72 82.35 -1.48 -18.95
C MET A 72 82.16 0.03 -19.23
N PHE A 73 81.04 0.42 -19.84
CA PHE A 73 80.77 1.85 -20.01
C PHE A 73 80.46 2.56 -18.67
N TYR A 74 80.01 1.82 -17.67
CA TYR A 74 79.78 2.39 -16.33
C TYR A 74 81.11 2.90 -15.73
N ASP A 75 82.15 2.14 -15.78
CA ASP A 75 83.42 2.48 -15.15
C ASP A 75 84.01 3.77 -15.73
N ALA A 76 83.90 3.94 -17.06
CA ALA A 76 84.28 5.19 -17.70
C ALA A 76 83.29 6.37 -17.43
N LEU A 77 82.05 6.08 -17.14
CA LEU A 77 81.03 7.08 -16.80
C LEU A 77 81.04 7.46 -15.34
N GLU A 78 81.55 6.62 -14.45
CA GLU A 78 81.46 6.72 -12.99
C GLU A 78 81.89 8.12 -12.49
N GLN A 79 83.01 8.69 -13.05
CA GLN A 79 83.53 9.99 -12.62
C GLN A 79 82.47 11.14 -12.75
N PHE A 80 81.47 10.98 -13.65
CA PHE A 80 80.46 11.97 -13.90
C PHE A 80 79.16 11.75 -13.19
N LEU A 81 79.00 10.66 -12.40
CA LEU A 81 77.78 10.30 -11.68
C LEU A 81 77.72 10.98 -10.33
N ASP A 82 76.50 11.20 -9.86
CA ASP A 82 76.24 11.70 -8.55
C ASP A 82 76.60 10.69 -7.43
N HIS A 83 76.95 11.18 -6.26
CA HIS A 83 77.40 10.39 -5.12
C HIS A 83 76.37 9.34 -4.66
N SER A 84 75.08 9.65 -4.78
CA SER A 84 73.99 8.72 -4.40
C SER A 84 73.99 7.45 -5.23
N HIS A 85 74.26 7.55 -6.54
CA HIS A 85 74.31 6.41 -7.46
C HIS A 85 75.63 5.62 -7.37
N LYS A 86 76.74 6.30 -7.23
CA LYS A 86 78.04 5.69 -6.99
C LYS A 86 78.06 4.88 -5.70
N GLY A 87 77.44 5.41 -4.63
CA GLY A 87 77.47 4.78 -3.30
C GLY A 87 76.80 3.41 -3.29
N VAL A 88 75.75 3.17 -4.16
CA VAL A 88 75.15 1.85 -4.28
C VAL A 88 76.08 0.83 -4.89
N ILE A 89 76.76 1.18 -5.96
CA ILE A 89 77.69 0.29 -6.63
C ILE A 89 78.92 0.01 -5.79
N SER A 90 79.48 1.05 -5.11
CA SER A 90 80.62 0.90 -4.20
C SER A 90 80.29 -0.06 -3.02
N ARG A 91 79.13 0.13 -2.38
CA ARG A 91 78.67 -0.77 -1.33
C ARG A 91 78.43 -2.22 -1.79
N ALA A 92 78.00 -2.37 -3.05
CA ALA A 92 77.81 -3.70 -3.65
C ALA A 92 79.19 -4.40 -3.87
N LEU A 93 80.24 -3.62 -4.24
CA LEU A 93 81.60 -4.15 -4.42
C LEU A 93 82.24 -4.56 -3.10
N ASP A 94 81.97 -3.83 -2.02
CA ASP A 94 82.42 -4.07 -0.66
C ASP A 94 81.54 -5.13 0.11
N ASN A 95 80.52 -5.67 -0.51
CA ASN A 95 79.58 -6.60 0.10
C ASN A 95 80.11 -8.03 0.09
N ASP A 96 80.37 -8.63 1.25
CA ASP A 96 80.90 -9.98 1.43
C ASP A 96 80.02 -11.08 0.81
N TYR A 97 78.75 -10.87 0.67
CA TYR A 97 77.83 -11.87 0.08
C TYR A 97 77.90 -11.86 -1.47
N LEU A 98 78.03 -10.66 -2.05
CA LEU A 98 78.10 -10.48 -3.52
C LEU A 98 79.55 -10.66 -4.05
N ASN A 99 80.53 -10.18 -3.30
CA ASN A 99 81.94 -10.16 -3.65
C ASN A 99 82.82 -10.69 -2.52
N PRO A 100 82.75 -12.00 -2.19
CA PRO A 100 83.41 -12.58 -1.04
C PRO A 100 84.96 -12.50 -1.14
N GLU A 101 85.49 -12.31 -2.28
CA GLU A 101 86.98 -12.22 -2.54
C GLU A 101 87.41 -10.73 -2.56
N HIS A 102 86.52 -9.80 -2.43
CA HIS A 102 86.80 -8.34 -2.62
C HIS A 102 87.60 -8.05 -3.94
N ALA A 103 87.27 -8.79 -4.98
CA ALA A 103 87.84 -8.61 -6.28
C ALA A 103 87.43 -7.27 -6.90
N GLU A 104 88.34 -6.61 -7.62
CA GLU A 104 88.02 -5.36 -8.32
C GLU A 104 86.96 -5.57 -9.40
N GLU A 105 86.81 -6.78 -9.97
CA GLU A 105 85.78 -7.18 -10.90
C GLU A 105 84.93 -8.32 -10.34
N CYS A 106 83.74 -8.03 -10.04
CA CYS A 106 82.68 -8.97 -9.56
C CYS A 106 81.58 -9.03 -10.63
N PHE A 107 81.22 -10.25 -11.04
CA PHE A 107 80.15 -10.46 -12.03
C PHE A 107 78.81 -9.90 -11.56
N ASP A 108 78.41 -10.08 -10.33
CA ASP A 108 77.19 -9.61 -9.80
C ASP A 108 77.08 -8.05 -9.78
N VAL A 109 78.23 -7.41 -9.43
CA VAL A 109 78.34 -5.95 -9.51
C VAL A 109 78.33 -5.47 -10.97
N ASN A 110 78.82 -6.20 -11.89
CA ASN A 110 78.80 -5.87 -13.31
C ASN A 110 77.32 -5.95 -13.83
N VAL A 111 76.54 -6.93 -13.39
CA VAL A 111 75.09 -6.99 -13.69
C VAL A 111 74.40 -5.78 -13.07
N LEU A 112 74.71 -5.37 -11.82
CA LEU A 112 74.14 -4.21 -11.15
C LEU A 112 74.51 -2.91 -11.91
N LYS A 113 75.76 -2.74 -12.36
CA LYS A 113 76.18 -1.61 -13.25
C LYS A 113 75.36 -1.54 -14.53
N THR A 114 75.18 -2.68 -15.16
CA THR A 114 74.34 -2.77 -16.37
C THR A 114 72.90 -2.34 -16.10
N LEU A 115 72.28 -2.81 -15.02
CA LEU A 115 70.94 -2.40 -14.63
C LEU A 115 70.89 -0.91 -14.33
N PHE A 116 71.86 -0.32 -13.68
CA PHE A 116 71.92 1.11 -13.45
C PHE A 116 71.93 1.88 -14.80
N MET A 117 72.81 1.47 -15.76
CA MET A 117 72.92 2.12 -17.06
C MET A 117 71.58 2.17 -17.82
N ILE A 118 70.81 1.11 -17.78
CA ILE A 118 69.50 1.06 -18.49
C ILE A 118 68.32 1.50 -17.69
N LYS A 119 68.46 1.85 -16.37
CA LYS A 119 67.35 2.19 -15.47
C LYS A 119 66.38 3.20 -16.07
N TYR A 120 66.83 4.23 -16.69
CA TYR A 120 66.01 5.35 -17.21
C TYR A 120 65.81 5.31 -18.73
N VAL A 121 66.24 4.24 -19.38
CA VAL A 121 66.17 4.08 -20.85
C VAL A 121 64.83 3.39 -21.19
N LYS A 122 64.00 4.08 -21.97
CA LYS A 122 62.64 3.58 -22.35
C LYS A 122 62.69 2.56 -23.47
N GLU A 123 63.80 2.54 -24.29
CA GLU A 123 63.91 1.72 -25.47
C GLU A 123 64.29 0.27 -25.18
N ILE A 124 64.70 -0.03 -23.95
CA ILE A 124 65.11 -1.38 -23.53
C ILE A 124 64.49 -1.69 -22.17
N THR A 125 63.88 -2.86 -22.02
CA THR A 125 63.40 -3.39 -20.75
C THR A 125 64.46 -4.32 -20.15
N ALA A 126 64.68 -4.22 -18.85
CA ALA A 126 65.69 -5.03 -18.13
C ALA A 126 65.16 -6.46 -17.85
N THR A 127 64.84 -7.21 -18.88
CA THR A 127 64.51 -8.65 -18.80
C THR A 127 65.81 -9.47 -18.72
N VAL A 128 65.74 -10.70 -18.19
CA VAL A 128 66.90 -11.61 -18.13
C VAL A 128 67.56 -11.74 -19.48
N ASN A 129 66.82 -11.91 -20.58
CA ASN A 129 67.34 -12.02 -21.91
C ASN A 129 68.07 -10.78 -22.41
N ASN A 130 67.57 -9.60 -22.15
CA ASN A 130 68.18 -8.34 -22.50
C ASN A 130 69.44 -8.09 -21.68
N ILE A 131 69.37 -8.34 -20.36
CA ILE A 131 70.52 -8.23 -19.46
C ILE A 131 71.65 -9.20 -19.95
N THR A 132 71.28 -10.47 -20.20
CA THR A 132 72.29 -11.47 -20.75
C THR A 132 72.93 -10.98 -22.00
N SER A 133 72.18 -10.38 -22.97
CA SER A 133 72.74 -9.82 -24.21
C SER A 133 73.67 -8.64 -23.98
N LEU A 134 73.35 -7.79 -22.95
CA LEU A 134 74.21 -6.65 -22.59
C LEU A 134 75.51 -7.08 -21.86
N MET A 135 75.48 -8.26 -21.20
CA MET A 135 76.62 -8.81 -20.45
C MET A 135 77.58 -9.65 -21.28
N ALA A 136 77.22 -9.90 -22.58
CA ALA A 136 78.07 -10.74 -23.45
C ALA A 136 79.44 -10.14 -23.61
N SER A 137 80.51 -10.93 -23.32
CA SER A 137 81.90 -10.53 -23.34
C SER A 137 82.69 -11.25 -24.38
N ASN A 138 82.19 -12.25 -25.10
CA ASN A 138 82.80 -12.94 -26.17
C ASN A 138 81.81 -13.43 -27.23
N ILE A 139 82.22 -13.44 -28.51
CA ILE A 139 81.41 -13.93 -29.65
C ILE A 139 80.96 -15.38 -29.48
N ASN A 140 81.89 -16.18 -28.86
CA ASN A 140 81.68 -17.62 -28.70
C ASN A 140 81.18 -17.98 -27.28
N GLU A 141 80.75 -17.03 -26.52
CA GLU A 141 80.28 -17.26 -25.19
C GLU A 141 78.97 -18.16 -25.13
N ASP A 142 78.99 -19.14 -24.22
CA ASP A 142 77.78 -19.97 -24.05
C ASP A 142 76.63 -19.12 -23.46
N ARG A 143 75.70 -18.84 -24.32
CA ARG A 143 74.53 -18.00 -23.95
C ARG A 143 73.68 -18.61 -22.85
N MET A 144 73.48 -19.94 -22.79
CA MET A 144 72.72 -20.60 -21.77
C MET A 144 73.44 -20.51 -20.42
N GLY A 145 74.80 -20.77 -20.40
CA GLY A 145 75.57 -20.62 -19.18
C GLY A 145 75.60 -19.17 -18.69
N LEU A 146 75.72 -18.19 -19.61
CA LEU A 146 75.62 -16.76 -19.27
C LEU A 146 74.26 -16.38 -18.70
N THR A 147 73.16 -16.88 -19.30
CA THR A 147 71.85 -16.62 -18.85
C THR A 147 71.62 -17.12 -17.41
N GLN A 148 72.02 -18.33 -17.09
CA GLN A 148 72.01 -18.91 -15.77
C GLN A 148 72.82 -18.09 -14.76
N ARG A 149 74.00 -17.63 -15.15
CA ARG A 149 74.86 -16.77 -14.28
C ARG A 149 74.20 -15.45 -14.01
N VAL A 150 73.52 -14.82 -14.99
CA VAL A 150 72.75 -13.58 -14.86
C VAL A 150 71.56 -13.81 -13.92
N GLU A 151 70.83 -14.89 -14.12
CA GLU A 151 69.69 -15.19 -13.22
C GLU A 151 70.11 -15.36 -11.74
N ASP A 152 71.22 -16.06 -11.51
CA ASP A 152 71.73 -16.29 -10.19
C ASP A 152 72.27 -15.00 -9.53
N ALA A 153 72.93 -14.13 -10.33
CA ALA A 153 73.38 -12.79 -9.91
C ALA A 153 72.18 -11.92 -9.53
N LEU A 154 71.11 -11.91 -10.40
CA LEU A 154 69.84 -11.18 -10.13
C LEU A 154 69.18 -11.65 -8.83
N LYS A 155 69.20 -12.97 -8.53
CA LYS A 155 68.65 -13.50 -7.27
C LYS A 155 69.48 -12.99 -6.08
N ARG A 156 70.85 -12.99 -6.17
CA ARG A 156 71.70 -12.47 -5.08
C ARG A 156 71.53 -10.96 -4.87
N LEU A 157 71.51 -10.18 -5.96
CA LEU A 157 71.30 -8.71 -5.91
C LEU A 157 69.95 -8.35 -5.31
N ALA A 158 68.90 -9.09 -5.64
CA ALA A 158 67.54 -8.90 -5.10
C ALA A 158 67.52 -9.18 -3.57
N ARG A 159 68.21 -10.25 -3.12
CA ARG A 159 68.32 -10.55 -1.66
C ARG A 159 69.01 -9.45 -0.88
N GLN A 160 69.95 -8.70 -1.52
CA GLN A 160 70.63 -7.55 -0.91
C GLN A 160 69.82 -6.23 -1.06
N THR A 161 68.59 -6.31 -1.63
CA THR A 161 67.74 -5.12 -1.85
C THR A 161 68.38 -4.04 -2.74
N LEU A 162 69.38 -4.41 -3.60
CA LEU A 162 69.99 -3.51 -4.57
C LEU A 162 69.17 -3.36 -5.83
N ILE A 163 68.34 -4.35 -6.11
CA ILE A 163 67.40 -4.38 -7.25
C ILE A 163 66.02 -4.86 -6.83
N GLN A 164 65.00 -4.51 -7.57
CA GLN A 164 63.63 -4.99 -7.41
C GLN A 164 63.20 -5.73 -8.66
N LYS A 165 62.53 -6.87 -8.49
CA LYS A 165 61.90 -7.59 -9.59
C LYS A 165 60.44 -7.14 -9.67
N ASN A 166 59.99 -6.62 -10.82
CA ASN A 166 58.62 -6.24 -11.13
C ASN A 166 58.14 -7.09 -12.34
N GLY A 167 57.42 -8.16 -12.09
CA GLY A 167 57.12 -9.17 -13.10
C GLY A 167 58.38 -9.77 -13.69
N GLU A 168 58.58 -9.61 -14.99
CA GLU A 168 59.77 -10.12 -15.71
C GLU A 168 60.94 -9.09 -15.82
N ILE A 169 60.73 -7.89 -15.22
CA ILE A 169 61.66 -6.77 -15.33
C ILE A 169 62.40 -6.55 -14.01
N TYR A 170 63.72 -6.30 -14.09
CA TYR A 170 64.57 -5.97 -12.95
C TYR A 170 64.94 -4.48 -12.93
N VAL A 171 64.81 -3.84 -11.81
CA VAL A 171 65.02 -2.38 -11.63
C VAL A 171 66.13 -2.15 -10.64
N PHE A 172 67.14 -1.35 -11.02
CA PHE A 172 68.17 -0.86 -10.10
C PHE A 172 67.52 0.12 -9.10
N LEU A 173 67.89 -0.02 -7.80
CA LEU A 173 67.40 0.83 -6.76
C LEU A 173 68.43 1.83 -6.26
N THR A 174 68.12 3.15 -6.27
CA THR A 174 68.96 4.17 -5.60
C THR A 174 68.91 4.00 -4.06
N ASN A 175 69.76 4.71 -3.32
CA ASN A 175 69.79 4.65 -1.85
C ASN A 175 68.41 4.98 -1.29
N GLU A 176 67.77 6.04 -1.78
CA GLU A 176 66.46 6.51 -1.34
C GLU A 176 65.39 5.50 -1.67
N GLU A 177 65.45 4.88 -2.88
CA GLU A 177 64.49 3.82 -3.25
C GLU A 177 64.67 2.56 -2.38
N GLN A 178 65.91 2.20 -2.02
CA GLN A 178 66.22 1.09 -1.10
C GLN A 178 65.64 1.35 0.31
N GLU A 179 65.84 2.57 0.83
CA GLU A 179 65.29 2.98 2.14
C GLU A 179 63.78 2.92 2.12
N ILE A 180 63.16 3.45 1.08
CA ILE A 180 61.69 3.40 0.92
C ILE A 180 61.22 1.94 0.78
N ASN A 181 61.89 1.11 -0.02
CA ASN A 181 61.52 -0.30 -0.14
C ASN A 181 61.67 -1.06 1.16
N LYS A 182 62.73 -0.84 1.93
CA LYS A 182 62.92 -1.40 3.26
C LYS A 182 61.81 -0.95 4.23
N ALA A 183 61.45 0.32 4.16
CA ALA A 183 60.35 0.84 4.96
C ALA A 183 59.01 0.18 4.56
N ILE A 184 58.74 0.05 3.25
CA ILE A 184 57.55 -0.65 2.70
C ILE A 184 57.53 -2.11 3.15
N ASP A 185 58.66 -2.82 3.06
CA ASP A 185 58.75 -4.24 3.47
C ASP A 185 58.54 -4.45 4.95
N GLY A 186 58.89 -3.44 5.77
CA GLY A 186 58.65 -3.43 7.22
C GLY A 186 57.18 -3.26 7.62
N PHE A 187 56.32 -2.85 6.70
CA PHE A 187 54.91 -2.72 7.03
C PHE A 187 54.23 -4.08 7.16
N PHE A 188 53.58 -4.29 8.27
CA PHE A 188 52.72 -5.44 8.51
C PHE A 188 51.39 -5.28 7.76
N VAL A 189 51.04 -6.26 6.98
CA VAL A 189 49.73 -6.38 6.32
C VAL A 189 48.95 -7.49 7.00
N ASP A 190 47.85 -7.08 7.64
CA ASP A 190 46.93 -8.06 8.19
C ASP A 190 46.38 -8.94 7.06
N PRO A 191 46.37 -10.27 7.21
CA PRO A 191 45.70 -11.16 6.25
C PRO A 191 44.27 -10.75 5.91
N SER A 192 43.58 -10.15 6.88
CA SER A 192 42.19 -9.63 6.66
C SER A 192 42.12 -8.51 5.63
N ASP A 193 43.17 -7.66 5.53
CA ASP A 193 43.17 -6.58 4.53
C ASP A 193 43.34 -7.15 3.13
N VAL A 194 44.19 -8.20 2.99
CA VAL A 194 44.39 -8.89 1.72
C VAL A 194 43.13 -9.61 1.27
N MET A 195 42.45 -10.33 2.20
CA MET A 195 41.20 -11.01 1.90
C MET A 195 40.09 -10.01 1.57
N GLY A 196 40.03 -8.88 2.29
CA GLY A 196 39.10 -7.79 1.98
C GLY A 196 39.30 -7.22 0.59
N ALA A 197 40.55 -6.97 0.20
CA ALA A 197 40.89 -6.49 -1.15
C ALA A 197 40.57 -7.54 -2.23
N ALA A 198 40.84 -8.81 -1.99
CA ALA A 198 40.46 -9.90 -2.90
C ALA A 198 38.95 -10.02 -3.06
N ALA A 199 38.21 -9.92 -1.95
CA ALA A 199 36.75 -9.91 -1.97
C ALA A 199 36.17 -8.73 -2.76
N GLU A 200 36.76 -7.54 -2.62
CA GLU A 200 36.40 -6.35 -3.39
C GLU A 200 36.61 -6.57 -4.90
N LEU A 201 37.76 -7.11 -5.31
CA LEU A 201 38.02 -7.41 -6.71
C LEU A 201 37.04 -8.42 -7.30
N VAL A 202 36.58 -9.39 -6.51
CA VAL A 202 35.56 -10.34 -6.96
C VAL A 202 34.18 -9.69 -6.98
N PHE A 203 33.70 -9.22 -5.85
CA PHE A 203 32.29 -8.88 -5.67
C PHE A 203 31.88 -7.47 -6.13
N ASP A 204 32.83 -6.56 -6.32
CA ASP A 204 32.56 -5.27 -6.96
C ASP A 204 33.16 -5.18 -8.39
N GLY A 205 34.02 -6.15 -8.79
CA GLY A 205 34.69 -6.19 -10.09
C GLY A 205 34.31 -7.36 -10.99
N LEU A 206 34.79 -8.55 -10.69
CA LEU A 206 34.68 -9.73 -11.55
C LEU A 206 33.30 -10.39 -11.56
N TYR A 207 32.56 -10.32 -10.44
CA TYR A 207 31.19 -10.80 -10.29
C TYR A 207 30.37 -9.82 -9.43
N PRO A 208 29.98 -8.66 -9.97
CA PRO A 208 29.31 -7.60 -9.21
C PRO A 208 27.82 -7.86 -8.95
N GLU A 209 27.34 -9.03 -9.33
CA GLU A 209 25.95 -9.43 -9.16
C GLU A 209 25.61 -9.56 -7.67
N LYS A 210 24.53 -8.90 -7.23
CA LYS A 210 24.02 -8.97 -5.84
C LYS A 210 22.84 -9.92 -5.70
N LYS A 211 22.23 -10.29 -6.82
CA LYS A 211 21.08 -11.18 -6.90
C LYS A 211 21.23 -12.10 -8.10
N TYR A 212 20.98 -13.35 -7.88
CA TYR A 212 20.87 -14.33 -8.94
C TYR A 212 19.47 -14.26 -9.57
N ARG A 213 19.40 -14.18 -10.89
CA ARG A 213 18.15 -14.23 -11.65
C ARG A 213 17.87 -15.67 -12.06
N TYR A 214 16.85 -16.26 -11.45
CA TYR A 214 16.48 -17.64 -11.76
C TYR A 214 15.92 -17.74 -13.18
N ALA A 215 16.44 -18.66 -13.98
CA ALA A 215 16.12 -18.75 -15.40
C ALA A 215 14.65 -19.09 -15.67
N ALA A 216 14.02 -19.88 -14.79
CA ALA A 216 12.60 -20.16 -14.91
C ALA A 216 11.77 -18.88 -14.81
N PHE A 217 10.62 -18.84 -15.47
CA PHE A 217 9.71 -17.69 -15.50
C PHE A 217 10.36 -16.38 -16.00
N ASN A 218 11.24 -16.49 -16.99
CA ASN A 218 11.93 -15.36 -17.65
C ASN A 218 12.68 -14.44 -16.65
N GLY A 219 13.28 -15.02 -15.60
CA GLY A 219 14.06 -14.26 -14.62
C GLY A 219 13.25 -13.40 -13.67
N ARG A 220 11.95 -13.65 -13.54
CA ARG A 220 11.06 -12.96 -12.60
C ARG A 220 11.52 -13.13 -11.15
N TYR A 221 12.00 -14.33 -10.80
CA TYR A 221 12.46 -14.65 -9.47
C TYR A 221 13.93 -14.31 -9.31
N GLN A 222 14.24 -13.48 -8.33
CA GLN A 222 15.59 -13.02 -8.05
C GLN A 222 15.93 -13.31 -6.59
N PHE A 223 17.02 -14.05 -6.39
CA PHE A 223 17.48 -14.46 -5.09
C PHE A 223 18.75 -13.72 -4.69
N GLY A 224 18.70 -12.98 -3.59
CA GLY A 224 19.89 -12.44 -2.97
C GLY A 224 20.73 -13.57 -2.38
N PHE A 225 22.03 -13.39 -2.34
CA PHE A 225 22.96 -14.33 -1.74
C PHE A 225 23.98 -13.62 -0.87
N ASN A 226 24.40 -14.27 0.20
CA ASN A 226 25.51 -13.81 1.03
C ASN A 226 26.81 -13.98 0.26
N GLN A 227 27.68 -12.98 0.30
CA GLN A 227 28.98 -12.95 -0.36
C GLN A 227 30.05 -13.19 0.69
N MET A 228 30.83 -14.27 0.54
CA MET A 228 31.88 -14.66 1.48
C MET A 228 33.19 -14.95 0.76
N MET A 229 34.30 -14.53 1.37
CA MET A 229 35.67 -14.91 0.98
C MET A 229 36.27 -15.69 2.18
N ASP A 230 36.65 -16.95 1.95
CA ASP A 230 36.96 -17.91 3.00
C ASP A 230 35.85 -17.93 4.07
N ASP A 231 36.15 -17.62 5.33
CA ASP A 231 35.17 -17.55 6.43
C ASP A 231 34.62 -16.15 6.71
N ARG A 232 34.96 -15.17 5.88
CA ARG A 232 34.64 -13.77 6.12
C ARG A 232 33.56 -13.27 5.20
N PRO A 233 32.48 -12.67 5.74
CA PRO A 233 31.47 -12.01 4.91
C PRO A 233 32.08 -10.74 4.28
N TYR A 234 31.80 -10.53 3.01
CA TYR A 234 32.28 -9.34 2.30
C TYR A 234 31.60 -8.04 2.81
N LYS A 235 30.28 -8.11 3.13
CA LYS A 235 29.53 -7.00 3.74
C LYS A 235 28.79 -7.49 4.98
N VAL A 236 28.74 -6.67 6.03
CA VAL A 236 28.25 -7.06 7.37
C VAL A 236 26.73 -7.32 7.42
N ASN A 237 25.92 -6.67 6.56
CA ASN A 237 24.45 -6.73 6.61
C ASN A 237 23.86 -7.63 5.52
N GLN A 238 24.30 -8.89 5.46
CA GLN A 238 23.75 -9.88 4.54
C GLN A 238 22.98 -10.93 5.34
N ASN A 239 21.73 -11.18 4.97
CA ASN A 239 20.88 -12.18 5.62
C ASN A 239 19.99 -12.86 4.57
N TYR A 240 20.63 -13.61 3.67
CA TYR A 240 19.97 -14.38 2.63
C TYR A 240 20.04 -15.88 2.94
N ASP A 241 19.11 -16.65 2.41
CA ASP A 241 19.04 -18.10 2.64
C ASP A 241 20.14 -18.88 1.92
N ILE A 242 20.82 -18.28 0.94
CA ILE A 242 21.88 -18.90 0.14
C ILE A 242 23.14 -18.06 0.18
N THR A 243 24.26 -18.70 -0.02
CA THR A 243 25.61 -18.08 0.08
C THR A 243 26.43 -18.41 -1.16
N LEU A 244 27.20 -17.44 -1.64
CA LEU A 244 28.31 -17.64 -2.55
C LEU A 244 29.60 -17.48 -1.74
N ARG A 245 30.31 -18.57 -1.56
CA ARG A 245 31.57 -18.62 -0.81
C ARG A 245 32.72 -18.96 -1.73
N ILE A 246 33.75 -18.13 -1.73
CA ILE A 246 34.98 -18.35 -2.50
C ILE A 246 36.09 -18.71 -1.54
N LEU A 247 36.73 -19.85 -1.76
CA LEU A 247 37.87 -20.31 -1.00
C LEU A 247 39.17 -19.98 -1.72
N THR A 248 40.04 -19.28 -1.03
CA THR A 248 41.42 -18.98 -1.50
C THR A 248 42.36 -20.13 -1.18
N PRO A 249 43.59 -20.14 -1.76
CA PRO A 249 44.63 -21.10 -1.44
C PRO A 249 45.06 -21.05 0.04
N ASP A 250 44.77 -19.97 0.74
CA ASP A 250 45.10 -19.78 2.18
C ASP A 250 44.01 -20.31 3.12
N SER A 251 42.88 -20.80 2.58
CA SER A 251 41.78 -21.35 3.35
C SER A 251 42.07 -22.77 3.84
N ASP A 252 41.92 -23.02 5.11
CA ASP A 252 42.06 -24.38 5.70
C ASP A 252 41.00 -25.35 5.11
N ASP A 253 39.81 -24.85 4.74
CA ASP A 253 38.73 -25.65 4.14
C ASP A 253 39.03 -26.10 2.70
N ALA A 254 40.00 -25.50 2.03
CA ALA A 254 40.36 -25.84 0.64
C ALA A 254 41.24 -27.10 0.50
N ALA A 255 41.68 -27.67 1.63
CA ALA A 255 42.72 -28.69 1.67
C ALA A 255 42.30 -30.08 1.18
N ASP A 256 41.02 -30.44 1.28
CA ASP A 256 40.52 -31.81 1.05
C ASP A 256 39.15 -31.81 0.35
N GLU A 257 39.02 -32.65 -0.72
CA GLU A 257 37.80 -32.78 -1.50
C GLU A 257 36.62 -33.33 -0.67
N ALA A 258 36.87 -34.19 0.29
CA ALA A 258 35.81 -34.74 1.15
C ALA A 258 35.20 -33.63 2.02
N THR A 259 36.03 -32.76 2.59
CA THR A 259 35.62 -31.58 3.34
C THR A 259 34.82 -30.59 2.46
N LEU A 260 35.27 -30.33 1.24
CA LEU A 260 34.56 -29.46 0.29
C LEU A 260 33.15 -29.99 -0.04
N ARG A 261 33.03 -31.30 -0.29
CA ARG A 261 31.76 -31.99 -0.53
C ARG A 261 30.84 -31.91 0.69
N MET A 262 31.39 -32.13 1.89
CA MET A 262 30.62 -32.02 3.12
C MET A 262 30.12 -30.61 3.37
N ILE A 263 30.98 -29.61 3.27
CA ILE A 263 30.62 -28.19 3.47
C ILE A 263 29.53 -27.78 2.47
N SER A 264 29.71 -28.10 1.18
CA SER A 264 28.73 -27.72 0.16
C SER A 264 27.41 -28.49 0.29
N GLY A 265 27.42 -29.68 0.89
CA GLY A 265 26.20 -30.49 1.11
C GLY A 265 25.39 -30.09 2.35
N GLN A 266 26.07 -29.60 3.40
CA GLN A 266 25.43 -29.20 4.65
C GLN A 266 25.04 -27.74 4.69
N SER A 267 25.81 -26.85 4.07
CA SER A 267 25.57 -25.43 4.01
C SER A 267 24.89 -25.04 2.68
N ARG A 268 23.87 -24.22 2.73
CA ARG A 268 23.17 -23.72 1.54
C ARG A 268 24.08 -22.75 0.76
N CYS A 269 25.20 -23.26 0.25
CA CYS A 269 26.20 -22.44 -0.41
C CYS A 269 26.65 -23.02 -1.75
N VAL A 270 27.01 -22.11 -2.66
CA VAL A 270 27.88 -22.34 -3.80
C VAL A 270 29.27 -22.14 -3.29
N LEU A 271 30.11 -23.19 -3.34
CA LEU A 271 31.50 -23.15 -2.93
C LEU A 271 32.39 -23.07 -4.18
N VAL A 272 33.13 -21.98 -4.34
CA VAL A 272 34.07 -21.76 -5.45
C VAL A 272 35.48 -21.91 -4.88
N VAL A 273 36.19 -22.92 -5.30
CA VAL A 273 37.55 -23.25 -4.80
C VAL A 273 38.57 -22.82 -5.82
N LEU A 274 39.38 -21.82 -5.47
CA LEU A 274 40.47 -21.34 -6.34
C LEU A 274 41.60 -22.37 -6.40
N PRO A 275 42.30 -22.50 -7.57
CA PRO A 275 43.50 -23.33 -7.66
C PRO A 275 44.56 -22.86 -6.69
N ASN A 276 45.53 -23.73 -6.37
CA ASN A 276 46.63 -23.43 -5.45
C ASN A 276 47.69 -22.50 -6.11
N ASP A 277 47.25 -21.31 -6.51
CA ASP A 277 48.09 -20.22 -7.04
C ASP A 277 47.87 -18.98 -6.16
N ARG A 278 48.97 -18.53 -5.51
CA ARG A 278 48.99 -17.39 -4.60
C ARG A 278 49.32 -16.06 -5.26
N SER A 279 49.58 -16.07 -6.56
CA SER A 279 50.06 -14.88 -7.28
C SER A 279 49.22 -13.62 -7.04
N PHE A 280 47.90 -13.75 -7.06
CA PHE A 280 47.03 -12.61 -6.79
C PHE A 280 47.11 -12.11 -5.34
N LEU A 281 47.29 -13.02 -4.36
CA LEU A 281 47.42 -12.65 -2.94
C LEU A 281 48.75 -11.92 -2.67
N ASP A 282 49.84 -12.36 -3.33
CA ASP A 282 51.17 -11.76 -3.18
C ASP A 282 51.21 -10.37 -3.81
N GLU A 283 50.59 -10.19 -4.98
CA GLU A 283 50.46 -8.88 -5.61
C GLU A 283 49.60 -7.93 -4.77
N LEU A 284 48.44 -8.40 -4.21
CA LEU A 284 47.62 -7.61 -3.31
C LEU A 284 48.37 -7.23 -2.03
N ARG A 285 49.06 -8.18 -1.40
CA ARG A 285 49.86 -7.92 -0.20
C ARG A 285 50.93 -6.86 -0.47
N SER A 286 51.61 -6.95 -1.61
CA SER A 286 52.64 -5.97 -2.03
C SER A 286 52.00 -4.59 -2.28
N ALA A 287 50.86 -4.53 -2.99
CA ALA A 287 50.14 -3.28 -3.24
C ALA A 287 49.70 -2.61 -1.92
N ILE A 288 49.12 -3.38 -0.98
CA ILE A 288 48.67 -2.88 0.31
C ILE A 288 49.86 -2.36 1.18
N LYS A 289 51.03 -3.05 1.13
CA LYS A 289 52.24 -2.55 1.82
C LYS A 289 52.61 -1.16 1.31
N ILE A 290 52.68 -0.99 -0.01
CA ILE A 290 52.98 0.29 -0.64
C ILE A 290 51.94 1.37 -0.23
N GLU A 291 50.68 1.04 -0.31
CA GLU A 291 49.58 1.96 0.04
C GLU A 291 49.60 2.39 1.52
N LYS A 292 49.93 1.44 2.45
CA LYS A 292 50.07 1.74 3.87
C LYS A 292 51.26 2.67 4.10
N TYR A 293 52.41 2.41 3.46
CA TYR A 293 53.57 3.28 3.47
C TYR A 293 53.20 4.70 2.99
N LEU A 294 52.59 4.81 1.83
CA LEU A 294 52.18 6.10 1.27
C LEU A 294 51.19 6.89 2.11
N LYS A 295 50.34 6.21 2.87
CA LYS A 295 49.40 6.84 3.83
C LYS A 295 50.08 7.30 5.11
N SER A 296 51.09 6.56 5.62
CA SER A 296 51.83 6.88 6.84
C SER A 296 52.76 8.07 6.69
N GLU A 297 53.33 8.25 5.48
CA GLU A 297 54.38 9.22 5.16
C GLU A 297 53.85 10.58 4.63
N SER A 298 52.66 10.97 4.92
CA SER A 298 52.04 12.18 4.35
C SER A 298 52.66 13.53 4.78
N SER A 299 53.70 13.55 5.61
CA SER A 299 54.21 14.76 6.26
C SER A 299 55.71 15.11 6.09
N SER A 300 56.55 14.30 5.42
CA SER A 300 57.97 14.62 5.20
C SER A 300 58.31 14.65 3.73
N SER A 301 58.43 15.83 3.12
CA SER A 301 58.57 16.06 1.68
C SER A 301 59.87 16.75 1.35
N ALA A 302 60.91 15.98 1.06
CA ALA A 302 61.91 16.42 0.10
C ALA A 302 61.41 16.14 -1.32
N THR A 303 61.59 17.06 -2.28
CA THR A 303 61.09 16.96 -3.67
C THR A 303 61.46 15.67 -4.38
N GLN A 304 62.63 15.09 -4.04
CA GLN A 304 63.11 13.79 -4.52
C GLN A 304 62.19 12.61 -4.09
N PHE A 305 61.73 12.66 -2.85
CA PHE A 305 60.80 11.60 -2.34
C PHE A 305 59.44 11.65 -3.02
N GLU A 306 58.96 12.79 -3.45
CA GLU A 306 57.66 12.88 -4.16
C GLU A 306 57.68 12.18 -5.52
N GLN A 307 58.78 12.21 -6.25
CA GLN A 307 58.92 11.45 -7.49
C GLN A 307 58.88 9.92 -7.24
N ILE A 308 59.58 9.45 -6.20
CA ILE A 308 59.62 8.04 -5.83
C ILE A 308 58.22 7.62 -5.33
N LYS A 309 57.57 8.44 -4.52
CA LYS A 309 56.19 8.19 -4.05
C LYS A 309 55.19 8.13 -5.21
N ALA A 310 55.37 9.01 -6.22
CA ALA A 310 54.51 8.96 -7.42
C ALA A 310 54.73 7.65 -8.22
N ALA A 311 56.00 7.20 -8.35
CA ALA A 311 56.29 5.92 -8.97
C ALA A 311 55.70 4.74 -8.19
N LYS A 312 55.76 4.79 -6.84
CA LYS A 312 55.19 3.77 -5.96
C LYS A 312 53.65 3.74 -6.02
N ARG A 313 52.98 4.90 -6.21
CA ARG A 313 51.52 4.93 -6.45
C ARG A 313 51.17 4.18 -7.75
N ILE A 314 51.94 4.41 -8.80
CA ILE A 314 51.77 3.70 -10.08
C ILE A 314 52.01 2.19 -9.86
N GLU A 315 53.13 1.82 -9.20
CA GLU A 315 53.44 0.42 -8.88
C GLU A 315 52.32 -0.27 -8.12
N ALA A 316 51.75 0.37 -7.09
CA ALA A 316 50.64 -0.19 -6.32
C ALA A 316 49.40 -0.42 -7.17
N ARG A 317 49.09 0.52 -8.07
CA ARG A 317 47.99 0.36 -9.03
C ARG A 317 48.24 -0.81 -9.99
N ASP A 318 49.42 -0.85 -10.61
CA ASP A 318 49.80 -1.90 -11.58
C ASP A 318 49.75 -3.29 -10.93
N ARG A 319 50.19 -3.41 -9.65
CA ARG A 319 50.06 -4.63 -8.85
C ARG A 319 48.60 -5.01 -8.58
N ARG A 320 47.73 -4.06 -8.34
CA ARG A 320 46.30 -4.34 -8.18
C ARG A 320 45.68 -4.82 -9.49
N GLU A 321 46.06 -4.22 -10.62
CA GLU A 321 45.62 -4.65 -11.95
C GLU A 321 46.15 -6.07 -12.27
N ALA A 322 47.40 -6.38 -11.95
CA ALA A 322 47.96 -7.73 -12.08
C ALA A 322 47.21 -8.72 -11.17
N ALA A 323 46.96 -8.36 -9.93
CA ALA A 323 46.19 -9.20 -9.01
C ALA A 323 44.78 -9.50 -9.52
N GLN A 324 44.11 -8.52 -10.12
CA GLN A 324 42.78 -8.70 -10.75
C GLN A 324 42.85 -9.71 -11.90
N LEU A 325 43.91 -9.62 -12.76
CA LEU A 325 44.09 -10.55 -13.87
C LEU A 325 44.35 -11.98 -13.37
N PHE A 326 45.26 -12.16 -12.40
CA PHE A 326 45.56 -13.46 -11.81
C PHE A 326 44.31 -14.05 -11.11
N LEU A 327 43.55 -13.25 -10.38
CA LEU A 327 42.32 -13.67 -9.72
C LEU A 327 41.23 -14.07 -10.72
N ALA A 328 41.10 -13.32 -11.83
CA ALA A 328 40.19 -13.65 -12.92
C ALA A 328 40.54 -15.01 -13.56
N GLU A 329 41.85 -15.27 -13.76
CA GLU A 329 42.29 -16.56 -14.29
C GLU A 329 42.09 -17.69 -13.29
N SER A 330 42.36 -17.46 -12.00
CA SER A 330 42.04 -18.40 -10.92
C SER A 330 40.57 -18.75 -10.86
N LEU A 331 39.66 -17.76 -10.97
CA LEU A 331 38.21 -17.98 -10.98
C LEU A 331 37.74 -18.78 -12.23
N LYS A 332 38.37 -18.57 -13.41
CA LYS A 332 38.10 -19.39 -14.62
C LYS A 332 38.43 -20.86 -14.41
N ASN A 333 39.53 -21.12 -13.70
CA ASN A 333 40.02 -22.46 -13.42
C ASN A 333 39.52 -23.06 -12.09
N ALA A 334 38.68 -22.32 -11.36
CA ALA A 334 38.18 -22.75 -10.05
C ALA A 334 37.25 -23.96 -10.15
N ASP A 335 37.28 -24.80 -9.13
CA ASP A 335 36.32 -25.87 -8.92
C ASP A 335 35.11 -25.36 -8.18
N ILE A 336 33.92 -25.74 -8.62
CA ILE A 336 32.67 -25.28 -8.02
C ILE A 336 31.89 -26.48 -7.47
N TYR A 337 31.50 -26.39 -6.20
CA TYR A 337 30.73 -27.43 -5.50
C TYR A 337 29.37 -26.89 -5.05
N VAL A 338 28.33 -27.67 -5.24
CA VAL A 338 26.96 -27.38 -4.79
C VAL A 338 26.29 -28.67 -4.32
N ASN A 339 25.67 -28.66 -3.15
CA ASN A 339 24.96 -29.82 -2.59
C ASN A 339 25.81 -31.10 -2.49
N GLY A 340 27.13 -30.97 -2.30
CA GLY A 340 28.07 -32.07 -2.22
C GLY A 340 28.63 -32.54 -3.56
N ASP A 341 28.19 -31.97 -4.68
CA ASP A 341 28.64 -32.37 -6.01
C ASP A 341 29.52 -31.29 -6.64
N ARG A 342 30.60 -31.75 -7.34
CA ARG A 342 31.41 -30.88 -8.18
C ARG A 342 30.69 -30.58 -9.50
N ILE A 343 30.47 -29.30 -9.79
CA ILE A 343 29.73 -28.85 -10.98
C ILE A 343 30.68 -28.80 -12.20
N GLN A 344 30.29 -29.49 -13.24
CA GLN A 344 30.94 -29.36 -14.55
C GLN A 344 30.14 -28.33 -15.36
N SER A 345 30.72 -27.16 -15.65
CA SER A 345 30.14 -26.16 -16.56
C SER A 345 30.93 -26.15 -17.86
N ASN A 346 30.19 -26.10 -18.97
CA ASN A 346 30.80 -26.00 -20.31
C ASN A 346 31.24 -24.57 -20.64
N SER A 347 30.89 -23.59 -19.83
CA SER A 347 31.25 -22.20 -20.00
C SER A 347 32.62 -21.91 -19.39
N LYS A 348 33.39 -21.07 -20.06
CA LYS A 348 34.65 -20.49 -19.56
C LYS A 348 34.42 -19.13 -18.88
N GLU A 349 33.24 -18.55 -19.00
CA GLU A 349 32.92 -17.29 -18.36
C GLU A 349 32.58 -17.48 -16.88
N ILE A 350 33.22 -16.66 -16.03
CA ILE A 350 33.11 -16.70 -14.58
C ILE A 350 31.64 -16.54 -14.17
N ALA A 351 30.96 -15.52 -14.69
CA ALA A 351 29.57 -15.24 -14.34
C ALA A 351 28.64 -16.40 -14.72
N SER A 352 28.81 -16.99 -15.90
CA SER A 352 28.00 -18.14 -16.33
C SER A 352 28.19 -19.33 -15.41
N ARG A 353 29.46 -19.67 -15.06
CA ARG A 353 29.77 -20.82 -14.17
C ARG A 353 29.15 -20.66 -12.78
N ILE A 354 29.26 -19.45 -12.20
CA ILE A 354 28.68 -19.17 -10.90
C ILE A 354 27.14 -19.19 -10.99
N ASN A 355 26.56 -18.64 -12.05
CA ASN A 355 25.10 -18.63 -12.25
C ASN A 355 24.52 -20.04 -12.45
N ASP A 356 25.23 -20.93 -13.16
CA ASP A 356 24.84 -22.33 -13.30
C ASP A 356 24.81 -23.04 -11.94
N ALA A 357 25.80 -22.76 -11.10
CA ALA A 357 25.87 -23.29 -9.75
C ALA A 357 24.79 -22.73 -8.83
N LEU A 358 24.57 -21.40 -8.87
CA LEU A 358 23.48 -20.76 -8.12
C LEU A 358 22.11 -21.25 -8.57
N GLY A 359 21.92 -21.54 -9.86
CA GLY A 359 20.70 -22.13 -10.38
C GLY A 359 20.38 -23.50 -9.76
N LYS A 360 21.39 -24.37 -9.64
CA LYS A 360 21.26 -25.67 -8.97
C LYS A 360 20.98 -25.51 -7.48
N LEU A 361 21.68 -24.58 -6.82
CA LEU A 361 21.44 -24.29 -5.40
C LEU A 361 20.03 -23.76 -5.16
N VAL A 362 19.57 -22.80 -5.95
CA VAL A 362 18.21 -22.24 -5.86
C VAL A 362 17.16 -23.33 -6.06
N ALA A 363 17.32 -24.19 -7.07
CA ALA A 363 16.39 -25.29 -7.32
C ALA A 363 16.28 -26.27 -6.12
N SER A 364 17.37 -26.49 -5.39
CA SER A 364 17.36 -27.38 -4.22
C SER A 364 16.84 -26.68 -2.95
N VAL A 365 17.26 -25.44 -2.70
CA VAL A 365 16.90 -24.69 -1.48
C VAL A 365 15.46 -24.20 -1.56
N TYR A 366 15.03 -23.73 -2.75
CA TYR A 366 13.67 -23.23 -2.97
C TYR A 366 12.82 -24.23 -3.76
N HIS A 367 12.90 -25.53 -3.35
CA HIS A 367 12.24 -26.64 -4.07
C HIS A 367 10.71 -26.47 -4.16
N LYS A 368 10.09 -25.73 -3.25
CA LYS A 368 8.66 -25.42 -3.30
C LYS A 368 8.33 -24.23 -4.21
N LEU A 369 9.32 -23.59 -4.83
CA LEU A 369 9.06 -22.56 -5.86
C LEU A 369 8.29 -23.16 -7.04
N SER A 370 8.50 -24.42 -7.35
CA SER A 370 7.77 -25.19 -8.38
C SER A 370 6.27 -25.33 -8.09
N TYR A 371 5.80 -24.97 -6.90
CA TYR A 371 4.37 -24.93 -6.58
C TYR A 371 3.62 -23.77 -7.26
N ILE A 372 4.37 -22.78 -7.75
CA ILE A 372 3.86 -21.76 -8.66
C ILE A 372 3.96 -22.29 -10.09
N ASP A 373 2.84 -22.74 -10.62
CA ASP A 373 2.73 -23.21 -12.01
C ASP A 373 2.65 -22.05 -12.99
N THR A 374 1.96 -20.99 -12.57
CA THR A 374 1.74 -19.78 -13.35
C THR A 374 2.04 -18.54 -12.51
N ALA A 375 2.91 -17.70 -13.02
CA ALA A 375 3.26 -16.44 -12.39
C ALA A 375 2.11 -15.43 -12.49
N MET A 376 1.70 -14.87 -11.36
CA MET A 376 0.56 -13.96 -11.25
C MET A 376 1.00 -12.53 -10.95
N GLY A 377 0.19 -11.55 -11.38
CA GLY A 377 0.43 -10.13 -11.17
C GLY A 377 -0.80 -9.40 -10.67
N GLU A 378 -0.66 -8.08 -10.44
CA GLU A 378 -1.76 -7.24 -9.96
C GLU A 378 -2.99 -7.26 -10.89
N ASN A 379 -2.77 -7.34 -12.22
CA ASN A 379 -3.86 -7.44 -13.18
C ASN A 379 -4.66 -8.74 -13.03
N ASP A 380 -3.98 -9.82 -12.63
CA ASP A 380 -4.64 -11.12 -12.43
C ASP A 380 -5.46 -11.12 -11.14
N ILE A 381 -4.98 -10.41 -10.10
CA ILE A 381 -5.78 -10.16 -8.88
C ILE A 381 -7.02 -9.33 -9.22
N ARG A 382 -6.87 -8.29 -10.03
CA ARG A 382 -7.98 -7.43 -10.47
C ARG A 382 -9.02 -8.21 -11.26
N ARG A 383 -8.59 -9.09 -12.18
CA ARG A 383 -9.50 -9.99 -12.90
C ARG A 383 -10.19 -10.96 -11.96
N LEU A 384 -9.43 -11.56 -11.05
CA LEU A 384 -9.94 -12.50 -10.06
C LEU A 384 -11.07 -11.88 -9.21
N LEU A 385 -10.89 -10.65 -8.73
CA LEU A 385 -11.89 -9.95 -7.89
C LEU A 385 -13.14 -9.53 -8.70
N LYS A 386 -12.98 -9.10 -9.97
CA LYS A 386 -14.09 -8.67 -10.83
C LYS A 386 -14.96 -9.82 -11.34
N ASP A 387 -14.43 -11.03 -11.40
CA ASP A 387 -15.15 -12.20 -11.89
C ASP A 387 -16.27 -12.59 -10.92
N GLN A 388 -17.52 -12.30 -11.32
CA GLN A 388 -18.73 -12.53 -10.51
C GLN A 388 -19.25 -13.98 -10.54
N GLY A 389 -18.47 -14.95 -10.98
CA GLY A 389 -18.85 -16.38 -10.92
C GLY A 389 -19.98 -16.79 -11.88
N GLN A 390 -20.30 -16.00 -12.90
CA GLN A 390 -21.36 -16.30 -13.85
C GLN A 390 -20.89 -17.13 -15.07
N GLN A 391 -19.64 -17.55 -15.11
CA GLN A 391 -19.19 -18.45 -16.17
C GLN A 391 -18.55 -19.68 -15.52
N LEU A 392 -19.38 -20.70 -15.30
CA LEU A 392 -18.96 -22.09 -15.39
C LEU A 392 -18.43 -22.32 -16.81
N THR A 393 -17.31 -21.70 -17.16
CA THR A 393 -16.52 -22.13 -18.30
C THR A 393 -15.91 -23.47 -17.92
N LEU A 394 -16.16 -24.43 -18.75
CA LEU A 394 -15.63 -25.80 -18.72
C LEU A 394 -14.08 -25.84 -18.80
N ASP A 395 -13.38 -24.81 -18.49
CA ASP A 395 -11.93 -24.79 -18.37
C ASP A 395 -11.53 -25.33 -16.99
N ALA A 396 -11.54 -26.64 -16.89
CA ALA A 396 -10.97 -27.39 -15.78
C ALA A 396 -9.48 -27.03 -15.51
N GLU A 397 -8.82 -26.34 -16.44
CA GLU A 397 -7.43 -25.86 -16.34
C GLU A 397 -7.28 -24.67 -15.40
N THR A 398 -8.25 -23.74 -15.33
CA THR A 398 -8.15 -22.57 -14.42
C THR A 398 -8.46 -22.90 -12.96
N ALA A 399 -9.14 -24.00 -12.68
CA ALA A 399 -9.46 -24.42 -11.31
C ALA A 399 -8.25 -24.99 -10.53
N SER A 400 -7.14 -25.29 -11.22
CA SER A 400 -5.97 -25.97 -10.62
C SER A 400 -4.70 -25.12 -10.56
N VAL A 401 -4.72 -23.88 -11.04
CA VAL A 401 -3.53 -23.02 -11.09
C VAL A 401 -2.97 -22.75 -9.69
N ASN A 402 -1.68 -22.99 -9.51
CA ASN A 402 -0.95 -22.80 -8.25
C ASN A 402 -1.54 -23.58 -7.06
N ARG A 403 -2.16 -24.75 -7.31
CA ARG A 403 -2.89 -25.53 -6.30
C ARG A 403 -2.05 -25.86 -5.07
N LEU A 404 -0.81 -26.32 -5.27
CA LEU A 404 0.06 -26.71 -4.15
C LEU A 404 0.48 -25.48 -3.31
N ALA A 405 0.73 -24.34 -3.97
CA ALA A 405 1.02 -23.09 -3.27
C ALA A 405 -0.19 -22.59 -2.46
N LEU A 406 -1.41 -22.65 -3.04
CA LEU A 406 -2.65 -22.32 -2.35
C LEU A 406 -2.85 -23.21 -1.11
N GLN A 407 -2.62 -24.52 -1.25
CA GLN A 407 -2.74 -25.45 -0.14
C GLN A 407 -1.77 -25.12 0.99
N ASP A 408 -0.46 -24.95 0.71
CA ASP A 408 0.54 -24.66 1.74
C ASP A 408 0.26 -23.34 2.47
N VAL A 409 -0.18 -22.29 1.73
CA VAL A 409 -0.55 -21.01 2.34
C VAL A 409 -1.78 -21.17 3.23
N ASN A 410 -2.81 -21.87 2.75
CA ASN A 410 -4.03 -22.14 3.49
C ASN A 410 -3.76 -22.95 4.77
N ASP A 411 -2.93 -24.01 4.68
CA ASP A 411 -2.54 -24.85 5.81
C ASP A 411 -1.76 -24.06 6.87
N TYR A 412 -0.88 -23.16 6.42
CA TYR A 412 -0.19 -22.24 7.34
C TYR A 412 -1.16 -21.33 8.09
N ILE A 413 -2.08 -20.69 7.37
CA ILE A 413 -3.10 -19.81 8.00
C ILE A 413 -3.94 -20.64 8.97
N ALA A 414 -4.40 -21.82 8.57
CA ALA A 414 -5.18 -22.73 9.41
C ALA A 414 -4.42 -23.11 10.69
N SER A 415 -3.12 -23.45 10.59
CA SER A 415 -2.29 -23.84 11.74
C SER A 415 -2.15 -22.73 12.79
N VAL A 416 -2.17 -21.46 12.35
CA VAL A 416 -2.11 -20.30 13.25
C VAL A 416 -3.49 -20.00 13.82
N THR A 417 -4.54 -20.12 13.01
CA THR A 417 -5.94 -19.89 13.44
C THR A 417 -6.37 -20.88 14.54
N VAL A 418 -5.93 -22.13 14.48
CA VAL A 418 -6.18 -23.14 15.56
C VAL A 418 -5.67 -22.65 16.91
N ARG A 419 -4.65 -21.78 16.93
CA ARG A 419 -4.14 -21.15 18.16
C ARG A 419 -4.86 -19.87 18.53
N HIS A 420 -6.01 -19.59 17.93
CA HIS A 420 -6.79 -18.35 18.10
C HIS A 420 -6.01 -17.07 17.76
N MET A 421 -5.07 -17.15 16.81
CA MET A 421 -4.27 -16.02 16.35
C MET A 421 -4.56 -15.73 14.88
N LYS A 422 -4.50 -14.46 14.52
CA LYS A 422 -4.59 -14.01 13.13
C LYS A 422 -3.19 -13.87 12.53
N VAL A 423 -3.08 -14.13 11.24
CA VAL A 423 -1.82 -14.02 10.49
C VAL A 423 -1.79 -12.67 9.77
N SER A 424 -0.71 -11.90 9.93
CA SER A 424 -0.53 -10.67 9.14
C SER A 424 0.03 -10.96 7.74
N MET A 425 -0.23 -10.07 6.79
CA MET A 425 0.37 -10.16 5.46
C MET A 425 1.89 -10.17 5.52
N LYS A 426 2.49 -9.43 6.45
CA LYS A 426 3.93 -9.46 6.72
C LYS A 426 4.42 -10.86 7.12
N SER A 427 3.71 -11.54 8.02
CA SER A 427 4.06 -12.90 8.43
C SER A 427 4.00 -13.90 7.28
N ILE A 428 3.05 -13.72 6.35
CA ILE A 428 2.98 -14.50 5.11
C ILE A 428 4.22 -14.23 4.24
N TYR A 429 4.59 -12.98 4.04
CA TYR A 429 5.80 -12.62 3.29
C TYR A 429 7.05 -13.19 3.94
N ASP A 430 7.24 -13.00 5.25
CA ASP A 430 8.39 -13.48 6.00
C ASP A 430 8.58 -15.00 5.88
N ARG A 431 7.50 -15.75 5.69
CA ARG A 431 7.52 -17.19 5.51
C ARG A 431 7.71 -17.61 4.05
N PHE A 432 6.88 -17.09 3.13
CA PHE A 432 6.79 -17.60 1.76
C PHE A 432 7.77 -16.95 0.77
N GLN A 433 8.41 -15.84 1.15
CA GLN A 433 9.53 -15.28 0.39
C GLN A 433 10.86 -16.00 0.68
N LYS A 434 10.97 -16.71 1.82
CA LYS A 434 12.15 -17.44 2.24
C LYS A 434 12.14 -18.91 1.79
N ALA A 435 13.24 -19.57 1.95
CA ALA A 435 13.31 -21.02 1.76
C ALA A 435 12.29 -21.75 2.65
N PRO A 436 11.61 -22.77 2.13
CA PRO A 436 11.80 -23.45 0.84
C PRO A 436 10.97 -22.90 -0.33
N TYR A 437 10.27 -21.76 -0.21
CA TYR A 437 9.30 -21.24 -1.18
C TYR A 437 9.91 -20.26 -2.19
N GLY A 438 10.38 -19.11 -1.74
CA GLY A 438 10.96 -18.09 -2.60
C GLY A 438 9.93 -17.36 -3.48
N PHE A 439 8.65 -17.32 -3.09
CA PHE A 439 7.59 -16.65 -3.85
C PHE A 439 7.80 -15.14 -3.87
N VAL A 440 7.45 -14.50 -4.97
CA VAL A 440 7.46 -13.03 -5.04
C VAL A 440 6.16 -12.45 -4.48
N GLU A 441 6.20 -11.18 -4.07
CA GLU A 441 5.06 -10.48 -3.47
C GLU A 441 3.77 -10.62 -4.27
N ALA A 442 3.84 -10.45 -5.59
CA ALA A 442 2.68 -10.50 -6.46
C ALA A 442 2.02 -11.89 -6.51
N ASP A 443 2.81 -12.97 -6.45
CA ASP A 443 2.25 -14.33 -6.39
C ASP A 443 1.55 -14.57 -5.06
N ILE A 444 2.19 -14.15 -3.94
CA ILE A 444 1.60 -14.26 -2.61
C ILE A 444 0.30 -13.47 -2.52
N GLN A 445 0.29 -12.25 -3.04
CA GLN A 445 -0.90 -11.39 -3.08
C GLN A 445 -2.04 -12.09 -3.83
N TRP A 446 -1.74 -12.70 -4.97
CA TRP A 446 -2.73 -13.44 -5.74
C TRP A 446 -3.24 -14.69 -4.99
N LEU A 447 -2.34 -15.44 -4.34
CA LEU A 447 -2.72 -16.61 -3.53
C LEU A 447 -3.69 -16.22 -2.42
N ILE A 448 -3.41 -15.14 -1.69
CA ILE A 448 -4.30 -14.62 -0.65
C ILE A 448 -5.63 -14.13 -1.24
N ALA A 449 -5.61 -13.40 -2.37
CA ALA A 449 -6.81 -12.96 -3.06
C ALA A 449 -7.69 -14.15 -3.48
N LYS A 450 -7.07 -15.24 -3.97
CA LYS A 450 -7.76 -16.45 -4.39
C LYS A 450 -8.39 -17.18 -3.21
N LEU A 451 -7.64 -17.39 -2.12
CA LEU A 451 -8.16 -17.99 -0.89
C LEU A 451 -9.32 -17.16 -0.28
N PHE A 452 -9.22 -15.82 -0.35
CA PHE A 452 -10.29 -14.94 0.09
C PHE A 452 -11.53 -15.06 -0.81
N LYS A 453 -11.35 -15.03 -2.14
CA LYS A 453 -12.45 -15.20 -3.09
C LYS A 453 -13.15 -16.56 -2.93
N ASP A 454 -12.38 -17.63 -2.70
CA ASP A 454 -12.89 -18.99 -2.53
C ASP A 454 -13.54 -19.21 -1.13
N GLY A 455 -13.53 -18.17 -0.28
CA GLY A 455 -14.08 -18.27 1.08
C GLY A 455 -13.30 -19.21 1.99
N ASP A 456 -12.01 -19.43 1.72
CA ASP A 456 -11.15 -20.24 2.57
C ASP A 456 -10.57 -19.46 3.75
N ILE A 457 -10.44 -18.14 3.61
CA ILE A 457 -9.93 -17.23 4.62
C ILE A 457 -10.81 -15.98 4.75
N THR A 458 -10.82 -15.41 5.95
CA THR A 458 -11.42 -14.10 6.23
C THR A 458 -10.31 -13.07 6.37
N LEU A 459 -10.49 -11.90 5.76
CA LEU A 459 -9.57 -10.76 5.84
C LEU A 459 -10.08 -9.73 6.85
N PHE A 460 -9.14 -9.09 7.55
CA PHE A 460 -9.39 -8.02 8.52
C PHE A 460 -8.44 -6.86 8.27
N VAL A 461 -8.97 -5.65 8.33
CA VAL A 461 -8.17 -4.42 8.33
C VAL A 461 -8.60 -3.58 9.53
N ASN A 462 -7.65 -3.17 10.39
CA ASN A 462 -7.92 -2.46 11.64
C ASN A 462 -8.97 -3.17 12.53
N SER A 463 -8.93 -4.50 12.59
CA SER A 463 -9.88 -5.37 13.31
C SER A 463 -11.29 -5.45 12.72
N GLU A 464 -11.59 -4.75 11.62
CA GLU A 464 -12.84 -4.87 10.88
C GLU A 464 -12.75 -5.94 9.81
N VAL A 465 -13.85 -6.69 9.62
CA VAL A 465 -13.95 -7.71 8.59
C VAL A 465 -14.06 -7.06 7.22
N VAL A 466 -13.21 -7.49 6.30
CA VAL A 466 -13.30 -7.13 4.89
C VAL A 466 -14.23 -8.14 4.19
N THR A 467 -15.33 -7.65 3.66
CA THR A 467 -16.24 -8.45 2.85
C THR A 467 -16.49 -7.75 1.51
N ARG A 468 -16.93 -8.48 0.50
CA ARG A 468 -17.31 -7.88 -0.80
C ARG A 468 -18.52 -6.95 -0.71
N ARG A 469 -19.25 -6.97 0.42
CA ARG A 469 -20.35 -6.06 0.71
C ARG A 469 -19.88 -4.73 1.31
N THR A 470 -18.82 -4.77 2.13
CA THR A 470 -18.32 -3.61 2.88
C THR A 470 -17.17 -2.90 2.18
N SER A 471 -16.49 -3.58 1.25
CA SER A 471 -15.31 -3.07 0.55
C SER A 471 -15.42 -3.31 -0.94
N SER A 472 -15.04 -2.31 -1.73
CA SER A 472 -14.96 -2.43 -3.18
C SER A 472 -13.78 -3.30 -3.63
N ASP A 473 -13.84 -3.85 -4.85
CA ASP A 473 -12.74 -4.64 -5.42
C ASP A 473 -11.41 -3.85 -5.46
N ASP A 474 -11.47 -2.54 -5.71
CA ASP A 474 -10.28 -1.68 -5.72
C ASP A 474 -9.72 -1.44 -4.30
N GLU A 475 -10.56 -1.38 -3.28
CA GLU A 475 -10.11 -1.32 -1.88
C GLU A 475 -9.46 -2.63 -1.43
N ILE A 476 -10.07 -3.77 -1.77
CA ILE A 476 -9.50 -5.09 -1.49
C ILE A 476 -8.14 -5.25 -2.17
N LEU A 477 -8.04 -4.86 -3.45
CA LEU A 477 -6.77 -4.84 -4.17
C LEU A 477 -5.73 -3.96 -3.47
N ARG A 478 -6.13 -2.78 -3.02
CA ARG A 478 -5.26 -1.85 -2.28
C ARG A 478 -4.78 -2.46 -0.96
N TYR A 479 -5.65 -3.13 -0.20
CA TYR A 479 -5.27 -3.82 1.03
C TYR A 479 -4.23 -4.91 0.80
N LEU A 480 -4.35 -5.66 -0.30
CA LEU A 480 -3.44 -6.74 -0.66
C LEU A 480 -2.08 -6.26 -1.18
N THR A 481 -2.04 -5.10 -1.89
CA THR A 481 -0.85 -4.69 -2.66
C THR A 481 -0.03 -3.57 -2.02
N ARG A 482 -0.61 -2.73 -1.15
CA ARG A 482 0.08 -1.56 -0.58
C ARG A 482 0.85 -1.89 0.69
N LYS A 483 2.08 -1.40 0.77
CA LYS A 483 2.99 -1.64 1.90
C LYS A 483 2.45 -1.17 3.24
N GLU A 484 1.61 -0.13 3.26
CA GLU A 484 0.98 0.40 4.46
C GLU A 484 0.05 -0.59 5.19
N PHE A 485 -0.40 -1.65 4.47
CA PHE A 485 -1.29 -2.68 5.01
C PHE A 485 -0.59 -3.97 5.42
N LEU A 486 0.73 -4.10 5.23
CA LEU A 486 1.47 -5.33 5.54
C LEU A 486 1.27 -5.85 6.97
N GLU A 487 1.23 -4.95 7.94
CA GLU A 487 0.98 -5.28 9.35
C GLU A 487 -0.50 -5.16 9.75
N LYS A 488 -1.29 -4.37 9.00
CA LYS A 488 -2.69 -4.09 9.30
C LYS A 488 -3.65 -5.09 8.68
N LEU A 489 -3.28 -5.68 7.54
CA LEU A 489 -4.05 -6.73 6.90
C LEU A 489 -3.79 -8.04 7.62
N MET A 490 -4.79 -8.50 8.36
CA MET A 490 -4.77 -9.76 9.10
C MET A 490 -5.72 -10.76 8.45
N MET A 491 -5.44 -12.04 8.62
CA MET A 491 -6.25 -13.11 8.06
C MET A 491 -6.36 -14.29 9.01
N GLU A 492 -7.46 -15.01 8.91
CA GLU A 492 -7.70 -16.25 9.62
C GLU A 492 -8.42 -17.26 8.73
N LYS A 493 -8.33 -18.54 9.05
CA LYS A 493 -9.03 -19.61 8.33
C LYS A 493 -10.54 -19.43 8.52
N GLN A 494 -11.29 -19.39 7.41
CA GLN A 494 -12.74 -19.34 7.46
C GLN A 494 -13.31 -20.74 7.66
N VAL A 495 -14.25 -20.85 8.59
CA VAL A 495 -15.06 -22.08 8.74
C VAL A 495 -16.17 -22.02 7.70
N LYS A 496 -16.13 -22.92 6.73
CA LYS A 496 -17.19 -23.02 5.71
C LYS A 496 -18.47 -23.60 6.34
N ALA A 497 -19.62 -23.10 5.86
CA ALA A 497 -20.90 -23.65 6.24
C ALA A 497 -21.05 -25.10 5.76
N ASN A 498 -21.68 -25.94 6.58
CA ASN A 498 -21.97 -27.29 6.19
C ASN A 498 -23.17 -27.34 5.23
N GLU A 499 -23.33 -28.44 4.50
CA GLU A 499 -24.41 -28.59 3.49
C GLU A 499 -25.83 -28.50 4.09
N LYS A 500 -26.00 -28.92 5.35
CA LYS A 500 -27.29 -28.78 6.07
C LYS A 500 -27.66 -27.32 6.24
N GLN A 501 -26.69 -26.50 6.68
CA GLN A 501 -26.87 -25.07 6.89
C GLN A 501 -27.15 -24.33 5.56
N LYS A 502 -26.39 -24.66 4.51
CA LYS A 502 -26.67 -24.11 3.16
C LYS A 502 -28.06 -24.46 2.66
N LYS A 503 -28.51 -25.69 2.92
CA LYS A 503 -29.84 -26.16 2.56
C LYS A 503 -30.92 -25.36 3.29
N ALA A 504 -30.74 -25.12 4.60
CA ALA A 504 -31.67 -24.29 5.39
C ALA A 504 -31.80 -22.88 4.84
N VAL A 505 -30.67 -22.23 4.51
CA VAL A 505 -30.68 -20.88 3.89
C VAL A 505 -31.41 -20.89 2.55
N ARG A 506 -31.13 -21.87 1.67
CA ARG A 506 -31.80 -21.98 0.37
C ARG A 506 -33.30 -22.25 0.50
N GLU A 507 -33.71 -23.01 1.51
CA GLU A 507 -35.11 -23.29 1.79
C GLU A 507 -35.83 -22.01 2.25
N VAL A 508 -35.26 -21.27 3.20
CA VAL A 508 -35.82 -19.96 3.62
C VAL A 508 -35.88 -18.99 2.45
N MET A 509 -34.85 -18.92 1.60
CA MET A 509 -34.87 -18.07 0.40
C MET A 509 -35.99 -18.44 -0.56
N LYS A 510 -36.25 -19.73 -0.75
CA LYS A 510 -37.28 -20.23 -1.64
C LYS A 510 -38.68 -19.89 -1.10
N GLU A 511 -38.94 -20.16 0.18
CA GLU A 511 -40.27 -20.02 0.75
C GLU A 511 -40.61 -18.56 1.11
N LEU A 512 -39.65 -17.80 1.70
CA LEU A 512 -39.88 -16.42 2.13
C LEU A 512 -39.71 -15.41 1.00
N PHE A 513 -38.59 -15.50 0.24
CA PHE A 513 -38.27 -14.52 -0.82
C PHE A 513 -38.72 -14.99 -2.21
N ARG A 514 -39.12 -16.27 -2.36
CA ARG A 514 -39.52 -16.90 -3.63
C ARG A 514 -38.43 -16.88 -4.70
N VAL A 515 -37.16 -17.01 -4.24
CA VAL A 515 -35.99 -16.99 -5.09
C VAL A 515 -35.22 -18.29 -4.94
N SER A 516 -34.82 -18.90 -6.09
CA SER A 516 -33.89 -20.01 -6.09
C SER A 516 -32.48 -19.49 -6.28
N SER A 517 -31.56 -19.77 -5.34
CA SER A 517 -30.15 -19.46 -5.49
C SER A 517 -29.39 -20.72 -5.88
N ALA A 518 -28.62 -20.62 -6.97
CA ALA A 518 -27.71 -21.68 -7.43
C ALA A 518 -26.26 -21.49 -6.92
N SER A 519 -25.98 -20.42 -6.16
CA SER A 519 -24.63 -20.15 -5.67
C SER A 519 -24.16 -21.21 -4.66
N GLU A 520 -22.96 -21.73 -4.87
CA GLU A 520 -22.29 -22.66 -3.95
C GLU A 520 -21.38 -21.93 -2.95
N ASP A 521 -20.99 -20.71 -3.28
CA ASP A 521 -20.13 -19.87 -2.46
C ASP A 521 -20.90 -19.28 -1.27
N ASP A 522 -20.35 -19.48 -0.06
CA ASP A 522 -20.97 -19.10 1.20
C ASP A 522 -21.22 -17.57 1.28
N GLU A 523 -20.26 -16.76 0.88
CA GLU A 523 -20.37 -15.30 0.94
C GLU A 523 -21.41 -14.78 -0.06
N SER A 524 -21.42 -15.31 -1.28
CA SER A 524 -22.42 -14.95 -2.30
C SER A 524 -23.82 -15.34 -1.89
N LEU A 525 -24.01 -16.53 -1.29
CA LEU A 525 -25.30 -17.00 -0.80
C LEU A 525 -25.77 -16.12 0.36
N MET A 526 -24.92 -15.83 1.33
CA MET A 526 -25.20 -14.92 2.44
C MET A 526 -25.57 -13.52 1.93
N ASN A 527 -24.79 -12.94 1.03
CA ASN A 527 -25.05 -11.61 0.47
C ASN A 527 -26.38 -11.53 -0.28
N SER A 528 -26.73 -12.57 -1.05
CA SER A 528 -28.02 -12.67 -1.73
C SER A 528 -29.16 -12.67 -0.71
N PHE A 529 -29.08 -13.52 0.32
CA PHE A 529 -30.06 -13.56 1.40
C PHE A 529 -30.23 -12.21 2.10
N LEU A 530 -29.12 -11.59 2.52
CA LEU A 530 -29.14 -10.31 3.24
C LEU A 530 -29.71 -9.17 2.38
N ASN A 531 -29.49 -9.17 1.07
CA ASN A 531 -30.12 -8.21 0.16
C ASN A 531 -31.63 -8.37 0.09
N TYR A 532 -32.13 -9.60 -0.04
CA TYR A 532 -33.57 -9.87 -0.02
C TYR A 532 -34.18 -9.57 1.35
N ALA A 533 -33.49 -9.91 2.44
CA ALA A 533 -33.90 -9.61 3.80
C ALA A 533 -34.01 -8.10 4.06
N ALA A 534 -33.03 -7.31 3.57
CA ALA A 534 -33.08 -5.85 3.68
C ALA A 534 -34.23 -5.23 2.88
N ASN A 535 -34.49 -5.73 1.68
CA ASN A 535 -35.62 -5.31 0.87
C ASN A 535 -36.96 -5.62 1.55
N LEU A 536 -37.10 -6.85 2.05
CA LEU A 536 -38.30 -7.27 2.79
C LEU A 536 -38.49 -6.42 4.04
N LYS A 537 -37.42 -6.17 4.82
CA LYS A 537 -37.50 -5.29 6.00
C LYS A 537 -38.04 -3.92 5.62
N THR A 538 -37.56 -3.33 4.52
CA THR A 538 -38.07 -2.03 4.04
C THR A 538 -39.56 -2.10 3.65
N GLU A 539 -40.00 -3.22 3.07
CA GLU A 539 -41.41 -3.46 2.76
C GLU A 539 -42.26 -3.53 4.05
N LEU A 540 -41.77 -4.30 5.05
CA LEU A 540 -42.46 -4.40 6.35
C LEU A 540 -42.52 -3.04 7.08
N GLU A 541 -41.51 -2.22 7.01
CA GLU A 541 -41.49 -0.85 7.56
C GLU A 541 -42.53 0.05 6.89
N LYS A 542 -42.70 -0.05 5.56
CA LYS A 542 -43.75 0.66 4.85
C LYS A 542 -45.16 0.20 5.29
N LEU A 543 -45.34 -1.10 5.54
CA LEU A 543 -46.57 -1.65 6.06
C LEU A 543 -46.85 -1.19 7.52
N GLU A 544 -45.80 -1.12 8.34
CA GLU A 544 -45.93 -0.63 9.73
C GLU A 544 -46.46 0.83 9.78
N ILE A 545 -46.05 1.68 8.82
CA ILE A 545 -46.61 3.05 8.70
C ILE A 545 -48.13 3.01 8.43
N ARG A 546 -48.60 2.04 7.60
CA ARG A 546 -50.02 1.85 7.36
C ARG A 546 -50.80 1.46 8.62
N TYR A 547 -50.22 0.61 9.46
CA TYR A 547 -50.83 0.27 10.78
C TYR A 547 -50.83 1.47 11.75
N SER A 548 -49.89 2.39 11.63
CA SER A 548 -49.91 3.63 12.43
C SER A 548 -51.08 4.54 12.05
N SER A 549 -51.41 4.59 10.77
CA SER A 549 -52.53 5.36 10.25
C SER A 549 -53.88 4.64 10.46
N GLN A 550 -53.90 3.29 10.45
CA GLN A 550 -55.06 2.49 10.63
C GLN A 550 -54.80 1.27 11.56
N PRO A 551 -54.87 1.46 12.89
CA PRO A 551 -54.55 0.42 13.87
C PRO A 551 -55.47 -0.82 13.85
N LYS A 552 -56.60 -0.76 13.16
CA LYS A 552 -57.59 -1.87 13.08
C LYS A 552 -57.25 -2.92 12.01
N TYR A 553 -56.21 -2.70 11.19
CA TYR A 553 -55.81 -3.69 10.18
C TYR A 553 -55.32 -4.98 10.86
N PRO A 554 -55.65 -6.16 10.30
CA PRO A 554 -55.19 -7.44 10.84
C PRO A 554 -53.72 -7.70 10.48
N GLY A 555 -53.00 -8.53 11.24
CA GLY A 555 -51.66 -9.01 10.95
C GLY A 555 -50.50 -8.16 11.44
N LYS A 556 -50.73 -7.14 12.27
CA LYS A 556 -49.69 -6.30 12.86
C LYS A 556 -48.61 -7.10 13.59
N ALA A 557 -49.02 -8.13 14.33
CA ALA A 557 -48.09 -8.99 15.10
C ALA A 557 -47.12 -9.72 14.13
N VAL A 558 -47.63 -10.21 13.00
CA VAL A 558 -46.79 -10.90 11.97
C VAL A 558 -45.73 -9.95 11.40
N ILE A 559 -46.10 -8.71 11.08
CA ILE A 559 -45.17 -7.71 10.60
C ILE A 559 -44.09 -7.40 11.65
N THR A 560 -44.47 -7.26 12.90
CA THR A 560 -43.53 -6.96 13.98
C THR A 560 -42.58 -8.14 14.25
N SER A 561 -43.08 -9.37 14.30
CA SER A 561 -42.24 -10.57 14.53
C SER A 561 -41.29 -10.80 13.34
N GLY A 562 -41.77 -10.67 12.11
CA GLY A 562 -40.92 -10.79 10.93
C GLY A 562 -39.81 -9.73 10.86
N LYS A 563 -40.12 -8.49 11.21
CA LYS A 563 -39.09 -7.43 11.32
C LYS A 563 -38.05 -7.74 12.39
N GLN A 564 -38.46 -8.27 13.57
CA GLN A 564 -37.51 -8.69 14.60
C GLN A 564 -36.63 -9.82 14.15
N LEU A 565 -37.18 -10.81 13.48
CA LEU A 565 -36.45 -11.95 12.93
C LEU A 565 -35.37 -11.51 11.89
N LEU A 566 -35.77 -10.62 10.97
CA LEU A 566 -34.84 -10.06 9.99
C LEU A 566 -33.74 -9.22 10.67
N CYS A 567 -34.05 -8.47 11.74
CA CYS A 567 -33.08 -7.69 12.48
C CYS A 567 -32.04 -8.52 13.22
N GLN A 568 -32.31 -9.80 13.50
CA GLN A 568 -31.32 -10.70 14.12
C GLN A 568 -30.22 -11.12 13.14
N VAL A 569 -30.53 -11.29 11.85
CA VAL A 569 -29.60 -11.81 10.84
C VAL A 569 -28.91 -10.72 10.03
N LEU A 570 -29.57 -9.57 9.84
CA LEU A 570 -29.03 -8.46 9.03
C LEU A 570 -27.69 -7.87 9.51
N PRO A 571 -27.37 -7.78 10.83
CA PRO A 571 -26.11 -7.24 11.30
C PRO A 571 -24.96 -8.24 11.25
N ILE A 572 -25.21 -9.52 10.95
CA ILE A 572 -24.18 -10.56 10.96
C ILE A 572 -23.25 -10.35 9.77
N LYS A 573 -21.96 -10.32 10.06
CA LYS A 573 -20.89 -10.06 9.06
C LYS A 573 -20.16 -11.35 8.62
N TYR A 574 -20.21 -12.39 9.44
CA TYR A 574 -19.45 -13.62 9.22
C TYR A 574 -20.34 -14.72 8.63
N PRO A 575 -19.96 -15.34 7.51
CA PRO A 575 -20.75 -16.41 6.90
C PRO A 575 -21.05 -17.56 7.87
N ALA A 576 -20.08 -18.06 8.62
CA ALA A 576 -20.27 -19.17 9.56
C ALA A 576 -21.33 -18.84 10.63
N GLU A 577 -21.29 -17.63 11.19
CA GLU A 577 -22.26 -17.14 12.16
C GLU A 577 -23.64 -16.96 11.52
N PHE A 578 -23.68 -16.38 10.31
CA PHE A 578 -24.90 -16.20 9.54
C PHE A 578 -25.60 -17.54 9.26
N PHE A 579 -24.86 -18.51 8.71
CA PHE A 579 -25.45 -19.82 8.38
C PHE A 579 -25.94 -20.55 9.65
N SER A 580 -25.21 -20.44 10.76
CA SER A 580 -25.63 -21.00 12.04
C SER A 580 -26.89 -20.31 12.58
N ALA A 581 -26.98 -18.99 12.49
CA ALA A 581 -28.13 -18.22 12.95
C ALA A 581 -29.38 -18.53 12.11
N VAL A 582 -29.25 -18.60 10.78
CA VAL A 582 -30.39 -18.95 9.91
C VAL A 582 -30.81 -20.39 10.08
N ASP A 583 -29.87 -21.36 10.24
CA ASP A 583 -30.23 -22.77 10.53
C ASP A 583 -30.98 -22.91 11.87
N ALA A 584 -30.55 -22.15 12.90
CA ALA A 584 -31.22 -22.14 14.19
C ALA A 584 -32.62 -21.49 14.14
N ALA A 585 -32.81 -20.44 13.37
CA ALA A 585 -34.07 -19.73 13.19
C ALA A 585 -34.90 -20.20 11.98
N ARG A 586 -34.51 -21.34 11.36
CA ARG A 586 -35.11 -21.83 10.12
C ARG A 586 -36.62 -21.95 10.23
N ASP A 587 -37.08 -22.62 11.25
CA ASP A 587 -38.52 -22.90 11.45
C ASP A 587 -39.29 -21.59 11.69
N ASP A 588 -38.74 -20.65 12.46
CA ASP A 588 -39.32 -19.31 12.67
C ASP A 588 -39.44 -18.53 11.32
N PHE A 589 -38.43 -18.64 10.43
CA PHE A 589 -38.49 -18.03 9.11
C PHE A 589 -39.56 -18.67 8.21
N LEU A 590 -39.73 -19.97 8.28
CA LEU A 590 -40.75 -20.70 7.50
C LEU A 590 -42.15 -20.40 8.02
N ASP A 591 -42.37 -20.39 9.33
CA ASP A 591 -43.64 -20.00 9.97
C ASP A 591 -43.99 -18.53 9.62
N PHE A 592 -42.98 -17.65 9.68
CA PHE A 592 -43.16 -16.26 9.23
C PHE A 592 -43.56 -16.17 7.75
N ALA A 593 -42.93 -16.95 6.87
CA ALA A 593 -43.25 -16.95 5.43
C ALA A 593 -44.71 -17.38 5.17
N GLU A 594 -45.19 -18.38 5.91
CA GLU A 594 -46.60 -18.85 5.87
C GLU A 594 -47.56 -17.79 6.37
N ASP A 595 -47.31 -17.19 7.52
CA ASP A 595 -48.13 -16.17 8.14
C ASP A 595 -48.14 -14.85 7.38
N TYR A 596 -47.01 -14.47 6.73
CA TYR A 596 -46.85 -13.23 5.98
C TYR A 596 -47.61 -13.23 4.66
N GLU A 597 -47.71 -14.34 4.00
CA GLU A 597 -48.38 -14.44 2.69
C GLU A 597 -49.83 -13.96 2.71
N PRO A 598 -50.69 -14.34 3.66
CA PRO A 598 -52.04 -13.79 3.76
C PRO A 598 -52.04 -12.26 4.05
N VAL A 599 -51.10 -11.78 4.91
CA VAL A 599 -50.95 -10.34 5.21
C VAL A 599 -50.58 -9.57 3.93
N ARG A 600 -49.60 -10.07 3.17
CA ARG A 600 -49.20 -9.48 1.88
C ARG A 600 -50.36 -9.40 0.90
N LYS A 601 -51.12 -10.48 0.76
CA LYS A 601 -52.29 -10.53 -0.12
C LYS A 601 -53.41 -9.56 0.31
N PHE A 602 -53.57 -9.35 1.62
CA PHE A 602 -54.51 -8.36 2.17
C PHE A 602 -54.16 -6.93 1.68
N PHE A 603 -52.86 -6.55 1.75
CA PHE A 603 -52.45 -5.19 1.38
C PHE A 603 -52.27 -4.98 -0.14
N THR A 604 -52.07 -6.01 -0.94
CA THR A 604 -51.85 -5.93 -2.37
C THR A 604 -53.12 -6.24 -3.19
N GLY A 605 -54.11 -6.92 -2.62
CA GLY A 605 -55.35 -7.31 -3.25
C GLY A 605 -56.54 -6.41 -2.85
N ASP A 606 -57.73 -6.84 -3.24
CA ASP A 606 -58.99 -6.11 -3.01
C ASP A 606 -59.48 -6.14 -1.54
N GLN A 607 -58.92 -7.02 -0.72
CA GLN A 607 -59.33 -7.22 0.67
C GLN A 607 -59.20 -5.97 1.51
N ILE A 608 -58.18 -5.14 1.29
CA ILE A 608 -57.97 -3.89 2.03
C ILE A 608 -59.12 -2.91 1.72
N GLY A 609 -59.60 -2.81 0.48
CA GLY A 609 -60.71 -1.94 0.09
C GLY A 609 -62.03 -2.35 0.80
N ILE A 610 -62.25 -3.69 0.88
CA ILE A 610 -63.41 -4.23 1.58
C ILE A 610 -63.35 -3.92 3.07
N PHE A 611 -62.16 -4.12 3.66
CA PHE A 611 -61.98 -3.87 5.08
C PHE A 611 -62.05 -2.38 5.45
N ASP A 612 -61.56 -1.49 4.60
CA ASP A 612 -61.68 -0.04 4.76
C ASP A 612 -63.13 0.42 4.67
N ARG A 613 -63.92 -0.22 3.76
CA ARG A 613 -65.36 0.03 3.72
C ARG A 613 -66.04 -0.38 5.04
N ALA A 614 -65.67 -1.55 5.56
CA ALA A 614 -66.18 -2.00 6.85
C ALA A 614 -65.78 -1.05 8.00
N ILE A 615 -64.51 -0.59 8.07
CA ILE A 615 -64.04 0.37 9.09
C ILE A 615 -64.89 1.67 9.03
N ARG A 616 -65.11 2.22 7.82
CA ARG A 616 -65.90 3.46 7.64
C ARG A 616 -67.34 3.29 8.12
N LEU A 617 -67.96 2.20 7.71
CA LEU A 617 -69.36 1.94 8.10
C LEU A 617 -69.53 1.66 9.59
N MET A 618 -68.55 0.90 10.16
CA MET A 618 -68.60 0.65 11.61
C MET A 618 -68.32 1.91 12.42
N LYS A 619 -67.58 2.87 11.91
CA LYS A 619 -67.41 4.19 12.53
C LYS A 619 -68.73 4.96 12.51
N ILE A 620 -69.45 4.99 11.37
CA ILE A 620 -70.77 5.64 11.28
C ILE A 620 -71.76 5.01 12.30
N PHE A 621 -71.72 3.69 12.41
CA PHE A 621 -72.54 3.02 13.40
C PHE A 621 -72.14 3.38 14.85
N ASP A 622 -70.82 3.34 15.18
CA ASP A 622 -70.34 3.66 16.53
C ASP A 622 -70.70 5.09 16.94
N ASP A 623 -70.69 6.07 15.99
CA ASP A 623 -71.06 7.47 16.20
C ASP A 623 -72.58 7.61 16.39
N SER A 624 -73.45 6.68 15.91
CA SER A 624 -74.88 6.71 15.94
C SER A 624 -75.53 5.74 16.91
N LYS A 625 -74.69 4.84 17.53
CA LYS A 625 -75.17 3.68 18.34
C LYS A 625 -76.23 4.00 19.38
N THR A 626 -76.17 5.17 20.05
CA THR A 626 -77.12 5.58 21.11
C THR A 626 -78.50 5.90 20.59
N PHE A 627 -78.67 6.09 19.28
CA PHE A 627 -79.90 6.48 18.63
C PHE A 627 -80.53 5.38 17.75
N ILE A 628 -79.84 4.22 17.63
CA ILE A 628 -80.32 3.10 16.84
C ILE A 628 -80.84 2.03 17.79
N VAL A 629 -82.11 1.69 17.64
CA VAL A 629 -82.77 0.57 18.33
C VAL A 629 -83.34 -0.31 17.21
N ASN A 630 -82.50 -1.21 16.64
CA ASN A 630 -82.92 -2.15 15.62
C ASN A 630 -82.10 -3.41 15.74
N ASP A 631 -82.73 -4.55 16.08
CA ASP A 631 -82.09 -5.85 16.28
C ASP A 631 -81.35 -6.38 15.06
N GLU A 632 -81.82 -6.10 13.87
CA GLU A 632 -81.19 -6.55 12.61
C GLU A 632 -79.84 -5.78 12.39
N VAL A 633 -79.86 -4.47 12.65
CA VAL A 633 -78.66 -3.66 12.57
C VAL A 633 -77.62 -4.14 13.59
N GLU A 634 -78.01 -4.37 14.80
CA GLU A 634 -77.08 -4.81 15.88
C GLU A 634 -76.51 -6.21 15.62
N ASN A 635 -77.34 -7.13 15.17
CA ASN A 635 -76.89 -8.49 14.87
C ASN A 635 -75.92 -8.48 13.69
N THR A 636 -76.18 -7.74 12.60
CA THR A 636 -75.33 -7.62 11.47
C THR A 636 -73.98 -6.95 11.80
N VAL A 637 -74.01 -5.88 12.62
CA VAL A 637 -72.84 -5.23 13.15
C VAL A 637 -72.02 -6.17 14.03
N GLY A 638 -72.67 -6.99 14.85
CA GLY A 638 -72.01 -8.02 15.65
C GLY A 638 -71.19 -9.00 14.81
N GLN A 639 -71.75 -9.47 13.68
CA GLN A 639 -71.09 -10.37 12.74
C GLN A 639 -69.92 -9.67 12.03
N ILE A 640 -70.06 -8.44 11.58
CA ILE A 640 -69.02 -7.66 10.96
C ILE A 640 -67.86 -7.47 11.92
N LYS A 641 -68.14 -6.99 13.17
CA LYS A 641 -67.12 -6.79 14.18
C LYS A 641 -66.41 -8.08 14.58
N ALA A 642 -67.13 -9.18 14.65
CA ALA A 642 -66.54 -10.49 14.93
C ALA A 642 -65.54 -10.93 13.88
N ILE A 643 -65.77 -10.66 12.58
CA ILE A 643 -64.79 -10.86 11.52
C ILE A 643 -63.60 -9.90 11.66
N MET A 644 -63.89 -8.61 11.88
CA MET A 644 -62.84 -7.59 11.94
C MET A 644 -61.92 -7.74 13.17
N GLN A 645 -62.35 -8.36 14.23
CA GLN A 645 -61.60 -8.57 15.46
C GLN A 645 -60.74 -9.84 15.44
N LYS A 646 -60.90 -10.71 14.44
CA LYS A 646 -60.08 -11.90 14.32
C LYS A 646 -58.60 -11.51 14.07
N PRO A 647 -57.62 -12.17 14.67
CA PRO A 647 -56.22 -11.96 14.39
C PRO A 647 -55.85 -12.22 12.94
N ALA A 648 -56.45 -13.21 12.29
CA ALA A 648 -56.28 -13.59 10.90
C ALA A 648 -57.62 -13.72 10.16
N PRO A 649 -58.30 -12.61 9.79
CA PRO A 649 -59.62 -12.67 9.21
C PRO A 649 -59.65 -12.96 7.72
N TYR A 650 -58.52 -13.20 7.09
CA TYR A 650 -58.34 -13.20 5.63
C TYR A 650 -59.29 -14.14 4.86
N SER A 651 -59.58 -15.29 5.44
CA SER A 651 -60.56 -16.27 4.88
C SER A 651 -62.00 -15.85 5.06
N ASP A 652 -62.30 -14.91 5.95
CA ASP A 652 -63.70 -14.48 6.22
C ASP A 652 -64.01 -13.09 5.61
N ILE A 653 -62.98 -12.33 5.17
CA ILE A 653 -63.15 -10.97 4.60
C ILE A 653 -64.10 -11.01 3.39
N PHE A 654 -64.17 -12.10 2.62
CA PHE A 654 -65.07 -12.24 1.48
C PHE A 654 -66.57 -12.23 1.87
N LYS A 655 -66.93 -12.46 3.19
CA LYS A 655 -68.28 -12.39 3.70
C LYS A 655 -68.72 -10.95 4.02
N LEU A 656 -67.71 -10.06 4.23
CA LEU A 656 -67.99 -8.67 4.60
C LEU A 656 -68.86 -7.92 3.58
N PRO A 657 -68.63 -8.01 2.22
CA PRO A 657 -69.47 -7.27 1.28
C PRO A 657 -70.95 -7.54 1.44
N ALA A 658 -71.38 -8.79 1.61
CA ALA A 658 -72.76 -9.17 1.79
C ALA A 658 -73.33 -8.63 3.12
N LEU A 659 -72.52 -8.73 4.21
CA LEU A 659 -72.91 -8.20 5.52
C LEU A 659 -72.95 -6.67 5.53
N LEU A 660 -72.06 -6.00 4.82
CA LEU A 660 -72.06 -4.54 4.70
C LEU A 660 -73.24 -4.04 3.90
N ASP A 661 -73.65 -4.76 2.82
CA ASP A 661 -74.84 -4.40 2.03
C ASP A 661 -76.14 -4.68 2.84
N GLN A 662 -76.20 -5.72 3.65
CA GLN A 662 -77.30 -5.95 4.60
C GLN A 662 -77.37 -4.86 5.65
N TYR A 663 -76.26 -4.48 6.23
CA TYR A 663 -76.15 -3.36 7.15
C TYR A 663 -76.64 -2.05 6.57
N ILE A 664 -76.22 -1.73 5.34
CA ILE A 664 -76.61 -0.50 4.69
C ILE A 664 -78.13 -0.47 4.51
N ARG A 665 -78.76 -1.56 4.05
CA ARG A 665 -80.23 -1.60 3.89
C ARG A 665 -80.96 -1.39 5.19
N ALA A 666 -80.58 -2.13 6.23
CA ALA A 666 -81.18 -2.00 7.56
C ALA A 666 -80.96 -0.62 8.19
N TYR A 667 -79.82 -0.02 7.94
CA TYR A 667 -79.42 1.31 8.41
C TYR A 667 -80.18 2.42 7.68
N ASP A 668 -80.44 2.27 6.39
CA ASP A 668 -81.19 3.23 5.58
C ASP A 668 -82.71 3.25 6.00
N GLU A 669 -83.24 2.09 6.35
CA GLU A 669 -84.62 2.02 6.94
C GLU A 669 -84.70 2.78 8.25
N VAL A 670 -83.72 2.64 9.17
CA VAL A 670 -83.64 3.41 10.39
C VAL A 670 -83.44 4.91 10.09
N LEU A 671 -82.65 5.26 9.15
CA LEU A 671 -82.39 6.63 8.75
C LEU A 671 -83.73 7.32 8.25
N GLN A 672 -84.43 6.64 7.33
CA GLN A 672 -85.77 7.15 6.86
C GLN A 672 -86.78 7.34 7.98
N THR A 673 -86.81 6.37 8.91
CA THR A 673 -87.72 6.48 10.07
C THR A 673 -87.39 7.65 10.96
N MET A 674 -86.11 8.05 11.00
CA MET A 674 -85.65 9.17 11.85
C MET A 674 -85.58 10.50 11.12
N GLU A 675 -85.61 10.51 9.80
CA GLU A 675 -85.63 11.73 8.98
C GLU A 675 -86.96 12.44 9.07
N GLU A 676 -88.12 11.68 9.00
CA GLU A 676 -89.42 12.26 9.04
C GLU A 676 -89.69 13.14 10.31
N PRO A 677 -89.38 12.70 11.53
CA PRO A 677 -89.54 13.55 12.74
C PRO A 677 -88.63 14.80 12.74
N VAL A 678 -87.46 14.75 12.11
CA VAL A 678 -86.53 15.89 12.04
C VAL A 678 -87.04 16.91 11.03
N LEU A 679 -87.54 16.50 9.87
CA LEU A 679 -88.11 17.36 8.90
C LEU A 679 -89.35 18.04 9.40
N ALA A 680 -90.20 17.25 10.11
CA ALA A 680 -91.37 17.78 10.80
C ALA A 680 -91.04 18.86 11.90
N ALA A 681 -89.92 18.65 12.60
CA ALA A 681 -89.42 19.59 13.62
C ALA A 681 -88.88 20.89 12.98
N ILE A 682 -88.24 20.77 11.79
CA ILE A 682 -87.71 21.96 11.05
C ILE A 682 -88.89 22.76 10.52
N GLU A 683 -90.02 22.12 9.99
CA GLU A 683 -91.16 22.82 9.41
C GLU A 683 -92.02 23.39 10.59
N ASP A 684 -92.11 22.72 11.73
CA ASP A 684 -92.79 23.31 12.91
C ASP A 684 -92.05 24.58 13.42
N ALA A 685 -90.68 24.45 13.52
CA ALA A 685 -89.83 25.57 13.96
C ALA A 685 -89.96 26.75 12.99
N LYS A 686 -89.97 26.51 11.63
CA LYS A 686 -90.14 27.47 10.63
C LYS A 686 -91.51 28.12 10.68
N SER A 687 -92.58 27.30 10.74
CA SER A 687 -94.00 27.78 10.83
C SER A 687 -94.19 28.69 12.01
N ARG A 688 -93.67 28.39 13.17
CA ARG A 688 -93.74 29.26 14.37
C ARG A 688 -92.96 30.53 14.23
N VAL A 689 -91.82 30.55 13.64
CA VAL A 689 -91.04 31.80 13.39
C VAL A 689 -91.80 32.70 12.39
N PHE A 690 -92.40 32.08 11.31
CA PHE A 690 -93.16 32.85 10.32
C PHE A 690 -94.49 33.34 10.81
N ALA A 691 -95.12 32.56 11.69
CA ALA A 691 -96.36 33.01 12.32
C ALA A 691 -96.14 34.21 13.27
N GLU A 692 -95.02 34.23 14.03
CA GLU A 692 -94.62 35.39 14.83
C GLU A 692 -94.24 36.58 13.98
N LEU A 693 -93.79 36.38 12.78
CA LEU A 693 -93.41 37.46 11.86
C LEU A 693 -94.62 38.10 11.13
N GLU A 694 -95.76 37.39 11.17
CA GLU A 694 -96.97 37.82 10.54
C GLU A 694 -97.50 39.07 11.26
N GLY A 695 -97.81 40.11 10.50
CA GLY A 695 -98.25 41.37 11.02
C GLY A 695 -97.16 42.29 11.60
N LYS A 696 -95.89 41.87 11.70
CA LYS A 696 -94.79 42.66 12.18
C LYS A 696 -94.20 43.57 11.03
N GLU A 697 -93.74 44.72 11.39
CA GLU A 697 -93.14 45.69 10.45
C GLU A 697 -91.73 45.19 9.95
N SER A 698 -91.09 44.37 10.71
CA SER A 698 -89.82 43.74 10.34
C SER A 698 -89.90 42.58 9.36
N LYS A 699 -91.13 42.16 8.99
CA LYS A 699 -91.40 41.02 8.07
C LYS A 699 -90.63 41.09 6.73
N PRO A 700 -90.58 42.23 5.99
CA PRO A 700 -89.84 42.28 4.72
C PRO A 700 -88.32 42.06 4.91
N GLN A 701 -87.77 42.45 6.04
CA GLN A 701 -86.36 42.37 6.30
C GLN A 701 -85.95 40.92 6.63
N PHE A 702 -86.75 40.12 7.31
CA PHE A 702 -86.36 38.82 7.80
C PHE A 702 -86.94 37.66 6.99
N MET A 703 -88.03 37.85 6.24
CA MET A 703 -88.74 36.78 5.58
C MET A 703 -87.82 35.91 4.70
N GLY A 704 -87.04 36.54 3.81
CA GLY A 704 -86.07 35.87 2.89
C GLY A 704 -84.86 35.24 3.64
N LYS A 705 -84.38 35.97 4.64
CA LYS A 705 -83.20 35.55 5.43
C LYS A 705 -83.52 34.29 6.25
N PHE A 706 -84.69 34.24 6.88
CA PHE A 706 -85.08 33.10 7.71
C PHE A 706 -85.52 31.92 6.87
N ALA A 707 -86.20 32.14 5.74
CA ALA A 707 -86.50 31.08 4.78
C ALA A 707 -85.25 30.35 4.29
N ALA A 708 -84.27 31.10 3.94
CA ALA A 708 -83.00 30.51 3.47
C ALA A 708 -82.28 29.69 4.52
N LYS A 709 -82.32 30.14 5.82
CA LYS A 709 -81.71 29.40 6.92
C LYS A 709 -82.43 28.09 7.25
N PHE A 710 -83.76 28.09 7.21
CA PHE A 710 -84.50 26.88 7.41
C PHE A 710 -84.42 25.93 6.20
N GLN A 711 -84.33 26.45 4.99
CA GLN A 711 -84.05 25.63 3.81
C GLN A 711 -82.67 24.98 3.87
N GLU A 712 -81.65 25.70 4.38
CA GLU A 712 -80.31 25.12 4.57
C GLU A 712 -80.31 23.96 5.56
N LEU A 713 -81.10 24.08 6.66
CA LEU A 713 -81.28 22.99 7.63
C LEU A 713 -82.08 21.79 7.06
N HIS A 714 -83.08 22.10 6.21
CA HIS A 714 -83.86 21.08 5.55
C HIS A 714 -82.97 20.30 4.53
N ASP A 715 -82.20 21.02 3.73
CA ASP A 715 -81.25 20.40 2.77
C ASP A 715 -80.15 19.61 3.48
N LYS A 716 -79.66 20.07 4.64
CA LYS A 716 -78.78 19.34 5.48
C LYS A 716 -79.40 18.03 6.03
N ALA A 717 -80.67 18.08 6.45
CA ALA A 717 -81.34 16.90 6.92
C ALA A 717 -81.58 15.86 5.85
N THR A 718 -82.04 16.26 4.64
CA THR A 718 -82.28 15.35 3.55
C THR A 718 -81.00 14.81 2.88
N SER A 719 -79.88 15.49 3.06
CA SER A 719 -78.57 15.03 2.57
C SER A 719 -77.82 14.24 3.61
N SER A 720 -78.31 14.16 4.85
CA SER A 720 -77.58 13.49 5.94
C SER A 720 -77.67 11.96 5.83
N ASN A 721 -76.54 11.29 5.89
CA ASN A 721 -76.40 9.82 5.95
C ASN A 721 -76.06 9.29 7.35
N ASN A 722 -76.26 10.10 8.42
CA ASN A 722 -75.90 9.75 9.78
C ASN A 722 -76.99 10.15 10.78
N VAL A 723 -77.48 9.18 11.54
CA VAL A 723 -78.57 9.38 12.47
C VAL A 723 -78.23 10.41 13.59
N ALA A 724 -76.95 10.39 14.06
CA ALA A 724 -76.48 11.38 15.03
C ALA A 724 -76.53 12.81 14.47
N THR A 725 -76.24 12.97 13.22
CA THR A 725 -76.31 14.27 12.52
C THR A 725 -77.71 14.71 12.35
N LEU A 726 -78.67 13.85 12.04
CA LEU A 726 -80.08 14.14 11.97
C LEU A 726 -80.62 14.65 13.35
N GLN A 727 -80.27 13.97 14.43
CA GLN A 727 -80.67 14.42 15.78
C GLN A 727 -80.09 15.79 16.17
N ASN A 728 -78.86 16.06 15.77
CA ASN A 728 -78.25 17.37 16.00
C ASN A 728 -78.93 18.46 15.17
N ILE A 729 -79.37 18.16 13.95
CA ILE A 729 -80.15 19.11 13.12
C ILE A 729 -81.46 19.43 13.75
N LYS A 730 -82.13 18.51 14.42
CA LYS A 730 -83.33 18.75 15.20
C LYS A 730 -83.12 19.80 16.34
N VAL A 731 -81.98 19.64 17.06
CA VAL A 731 -81.61 20.63 18.11
C VAL A 731 -81.22 21.98 17.48
N GLU A 732 -80.55 21.98 16.33
CA GLU A 732 -80.19 23.20 15.57
C GLU A 732 -81.43 23.93 15.08
N ALA A 733 -82.47 23.21 14.66
CA ALA A 733 -83.74 23.80 14.25
C ALA A 733 -84.42 24.53 15.42
N ASP A 734 -84.47 23.91 16.60
CA ASP A 734 -85.04 24.57 17.83
C ASP A 734 -84.19 25.79 18.25
N ALA A 735 -82.88 25.70 18.19
CA ALA A 735 -81.97 26.79 18.50
C ALA A 735 -82.05 27.92 17.42
N LEU A 736 -82.29 27.58 16.17
CA LEU A 736 -82.54 28.56 15.08
C LEU A 736 -83.86 29.27 15.28
N LYS A 737 -84.89 28.54 15.67
CA LYS A 737 -86.18 29.10 16.01
C LYS A 737 -86.09 30.16 17.12
N VAL A 738 -85.43 29.84 18.24
CA VAL A 738 -85.22 30.79 19.31
C VAL A 738 -84.44 32.00 18.88
N ARG A 739 -83.34 31.82 18.06
CA ARG A 739 -82.56 32.94 17.52
C ARG A 739 -83.38 33.83 16.64
N CYS A 740 -84.17 33.27 15.72
CA CYS A 740 -85.06 34.03 14.87
C CYS A 740 -86.10 34.82 15.59
N LEU A 741 -86.77 34.23 16.62
CA LEU A 741 -87.71 34.91 17.48
C LEU A 741 -87.08 36.06 18.24
N ASN A 742 -85.87 35.89 18.74
CA ASN A 742 -85.16 36.96 19.41
C ASN A 742 -84.68 38.06 18.41
N GLU A 743 -84.26 37.74 17.19
CA GLU A 743 -83.98 38.74 16.15
C GLU A 743 -85.21 39.54 15.77
N ILE A 744 -86.41 38.93 15.72
CA ILE A 744 -87.71 39.60 15.47
C ILE A 744 -88.01 40.58 16.60
N SER A 745 -87.97 40.10 17.88
CA SER A 745 -88.21 40.88 19.09
C SER A 745 -87.32 42.11 19.18
N ASP A 746 -86.01 41.92 18.93
CA ASP A 746 -85.02 43.01 18.94
C ASP A 746 -85.28 44.07 17.83
N ALA A 747 -85.64 43.58 16.64
CA ALA A 747 -85.97 44.50 15.57
C ALA A 747 -87.26 45.31 15.80
N GLU A 748 -88.29 44.66 16.28
CA GLU A 748 -89.52 45.33 16.58
C GLU A 748 -89.33 46.36 17.73
N THR A 749 -88.52 46.00 18.74
CA THR A 749 -88.12 46.92 19.84
C THR A 749 -87.37 48.16 19.25
N LYS A 750 -86.47 47.96 18.29
CA LYS A 750 -85.73 49.04 17.62
C LYS A 750 -86.68 49.92 16.77
N ILE A 751 -87.59 49.28 16.02
CA ILE A 751 -88.65 50.00 15.26
C ILE A 751 -89.56 50.84 16.14
N LEU A 752 -90.07 50.31 17.24
CA LEU A 752 -90.81 51.05 18.25
C LEU A 752 -89.98 52.16 18.86
N ALA A 753 -88.73 51.91 19.22
CA ALA A 753 -87.89 52.98 19.77
C ALA A 753 -87.60 54.07 18.74
N ARG A 754 -87.47 53.74 17.44
CA ARG A 754 -87.29 54.69 16.39
C ARG A 754 -88.55 55.50 16.16
N LYS A 755 -89.73 54.90 16.16
CA LYS A 755 -90.97 55.59 16.06
C LYS A 755 -91.20 56.50 17.28
N ALA A 756 -90.91 56.11 18.47
CA ALA A 756 -90.94 56.91 19.64
C ALA A 756 -89.94 58.11 19.56
N ALA A 757 -88.78 57.95 19.01
CA ALA A 757 -87.82 58.98 18.82
C ALA A 757 -88.21 59.95 17.65
N GLU A 758 -88.81 59.47 16.58
CA GLU A 758 -89.39 60.31 15.49
C GLU A 758 -90.61 61.11 16.00
N GLU A 759 -91.41 60.56 16.84
CA GLU A 759 -92.53 61.24 17.50
C GLU A 759 -92.02 62.28 18.52
N ALA A 760 -90.94 61.95 19.28
CA ALA A 760 -90.31 62.91 20.15
C ALA A 760 -89.62 64.00 19.42
N GLN A 761 -89.00 63.75 18.23
CA GLN A 761 -88.51 64.83 17.34
C GLN A 761 -89.54 65.65 16.71
N ARG A 762 -90.71 65.15 16.31
CA ARG A 762 -91.87 65.95 15.91
C ARG A 762 -92.40 66.83 16.95
N ARG A 763 -92.44 66.34 18.23
CA ARG A 763 -92.82 67.22 19.37
C ARG A 763 -91.83 68.26 19.70
N ALA A 764 -90.53 67.93 19.63
CA ALA A 764 -89.43 68.89 19.81
C ALA A 764 -89.37 69.96 18.70
N GLN A 765 -89.72 69.66 17.40
CA GLN A 765 -89.83 70.63 16.29
C GLN A 765 -91.07 71.53 16.48
N ALA A 766 -92.16 71.09 17.16
CA ALA A 766 -93.29 71.98 17.46
C ALA A 766 -92.96 72.95 18.57
N ASP A 767 -92.18 72.66 19.55
CA ASP A 767 -91.70 73.51 20.66
C ASP A 767 -90.55 74.46 20.30
N ALA A 768 -89.76 74.08 19.22
CA ALA A 768 -88.64 74.98 18.73
C ALA A 768 -89.09 76.18 17.89
N ALA A 769 -90.45 76.31 17.58
CA ALA A 769 -90.98 77.46 16.83
C ALA A 769 -91.29 78.66 17.72
N GLN A 770 -91.02 78.57 19.06
CA GLN A 770 -91.39 79.70 19.99
C GLN A 770 -90.23 80.29 20.86
N THR A 771 -88.94 80.13 20.46
CA THR A 771 -87.93 81.02 21.13
C THR A 771 -86.70 81.23 20.24
N ALA A 772 -86.73 82.13 19.32
CA ALA A 772 -85.53 82.76 18.76
C ALA A 772 -85.18 83.95 19.68
N SER A 773 -84.09 83.92 20.32
CA SER A 773 -83.16 85.02 20.56
C SER A 773 -82.16 84.72 21.71
N GLY A 774 -80.92 84.78 21.44
CA GLY A 774 -79.99 85.29 22.43
C GLY A 774 -78.82 84.43 22.85
N LYS A 775 -77.72 84.74 22.19
CA LYS A 775 -76.37 84.74 22.75
C LYS A 775 -75.62 83.39 23.11
N ARG A 776 -74.54 83.22 22.37
CA ARG A 776 -73.24 82.53 22.62
C ARG A 776 -72.66 82.89 24.00
N PRO A 777 -71.87 82.05 24.74
CA PRO A 777 -70.49 81.78 24.37
C PRO A 777 -69.92 80.39 24.70
N GLU A 778 -68.90 80.00 23.91
CA GLU A 778 -67.67 79.27 24.10
C GLU A 778 -67.50 78.04 25.00
N THR A 779 -67.08 76.92 24.34
CA THR A 779 -66.14 75.85 24.60
C THR A 779 -65.67 75.53 25.99
N PRO A 780 -65.40 74.23 26.33
CA PRO A 780 -64.27 73.53 25.79
C PRO A 780 -64.50 72.02 25.47
N THR A 781 -63.60 71.53 24.63
CA THR A 781 -63.48 70.20 24.11
C THR A 781 -63.20 69.13 25.22
N PRO A 782 -63.68 67.90 25.16
CA PRO A 782 -63.13 66.81 25.83
C PRO A 782 -62.40 65.91 24.83
N GLN A 783 -61.23 65.45 25.31
CA GLN A 783 -60.28 64.44 24.69
C GLN A 783 -60.97 63.13 24.45
N PRO A 784 -60.54 62.38 23.46
CA PRO A 784 -61.04 61.03 23.17
C PRO A 784 -60.43 59.98 24.11
N ALA A 785 -61.28 59.02 24.44
CA ALA A 785 -60.94 57.83 25.27
C ALA A 785 -59.98 56.90 24.46
N PRO A 786 -59.13 56.16 25.16
CA PRO A 786 -58.10 55.32 24.52
C PRO A 786 -58.67 54.08 23.89
N GLU A 787 -58.13 53.75 22.69
CA GLU A 787 -58.37 52.48 21.98
C GLU A 787 -57.78 51.29 22.75
N PRO A 788 -58.35 50.06 22.61
CA PRO A 788 -57.83 48.88 23.20
C PRO A 788 -56.56 48.42 22.52
N PRO A 789 -55.60 47.81 23.26
CA PRO A 789 -54.30 47.47 22.71
C PRO A 789 -54.42 46.36 21.67
N LYS A 790 -53.83 46.60 20.49
CA LYS A 790 -53.58 45.58 19.46
C LYS A 790 -52.60 44.50 19.97
N PRO A 791 -52.76 43.22 19.63
CA PRO A 791 -51.84 42.18 20.06
C PRO A 791 -50.48 42.41 19.38
N LYS A 792 -49.36 42.44 20.20
CA LYS A 792 -48.01 42.56 19.73
C LYS A 792 -47.60 41.24 19.05
N ILE A 793 -47.28 41.27 17.76
CA ILE A 793 -46.69 40.20 17.00
C ILE A 793 -45.20 40.11 17.43
N LYS A 794 -44.83 39.02 18.10
CA LYS A 794 -43.43 38.70 18.40
C LYS A 794 -42.65 38.45 17.10
N LYS A 795 -41.49 39.09 16.93
CA LYS A 795 -40.62 38.87 15.78
C LYS A 795 -40.01 37.48 15.87
N GLN A 796 -40.11 36.69 14.82
CA GLN A 796 -39.44 35.38 14.73
C GLN A 796 -38.07 35.60 14.10
N LYS A 797 -37.02 35.01 14.75
CA LYS A 797 -35.64 35.00 14.27
C LYS A 797 -35.17 33.53 14.18
N THR A 798 -34.82 33.08 12.98
CA THR A 798 -34.29 31.72 12.80
C THR A 798 -32.76 31.75 12.94
N VAL A 799 -32.22 30.88 13.78
CA VAL A 799 -30.79 30.75 14.00
C VAL A 799 -30.41 29.33 13.66
N SER A 800 -29.57 29.16 12.64
CA SER A 800 -29.02 27.86 12.28
C SER A 800 -27.83 27.52 13.19
N ILE A 801 -27.76 26.27 13.66
CA ILE A 801 -26.63 25.80 14.49
C ILE A 801 -25.30 25.95 13.75
N LYS A 802 -25.30 25.83 12.44
CA LYS A 802 -24.10 26.04 11.58
C LYS A 802 -23.57 27.47 11.63
N SER A 803 -24.43 28.47 11.91
CA SER A 803 -24.03 29.88 12.05
C SER A 803 -23.57 30.24 13.46
N ILE A 804 -23.74 29.34 14.42
CA ILE A 804 -23.37 29.53 15.83
C ILE A 804 -21.91 29.24 16.09
N ASN A 805 -21.29 28.42 15.24
CA ASN A 805 -19.89 28.00 15.36
C ASN A 805 -18.94 28.73 14.41
N THR A 806 -17.81 29.22 14.92
CA THR A 806 -16.74 29.84 14.12
C THR A 806 -15.77 28.80 13.53
N SER A 807 -15.83 27.54 13.97
CA SER A 807 -15.06 26.43 13.43
C SER A 807 -16.01 25.36 12.87
N ASN A 808 -15.76 24.88 11.67
CA ASN A 808 -16.62 23.91 10.98
C ASN A 808 -16.66 22.51 11.62
N THR A 809 -15.81 22.22 12.61
CA THR A 809 -15.77 20.94 13.32
C THR A 809 -15.31 21.13 14.76
N TRP A 810 -16.00 20.46 15.70
CA TRP A 810 -15.56 20.31 17.07
C TRP A 810 -15.18 18.85 17.30
N GLN A 811 -13.96 18.62 17.79
CA GLN A 811 -13.52 17.30 18.23
C GLN A 811 -13.72 17.24 19.75
N LEU A 812 -14.61 16.38 20.22
CA LEU A 812 -14.98 16.25 21.63
C LEU A 812 -14.35 14.95 22.15
N GLU A 813 -13.27 15.05 22.91
CA GLU A 813 -12.53 13.89 23.43
C GLU A 813 -12.70 13.71 24.95
N SER A 814 -13.24 14.71 25.64
CA SER A 814 -13.43 14.67 27.08
C SER A 814 -14.77 15.27 27.51
N ALA A 815 -15.21 14.94 28.75
CA ALA A 815 -16.37 15.53 29.35
C ALA A 815 -16.28 17.06 29.51
N ASP A 816 -15.07 17.58 29.64
CA ASP A 816 -14.81 19.02 29.74
C ASP A 816 -14.96 19.73 28.39
N ASP A 817 -14.64 19.06 27.28
CA ASP A 817 -14.86 19.60 25.95
C ASP A 817 -16.37 19.68 25.66
N VAL A 818 -17.15 18.68 26.08
CA VAL A 818 -18.62 18.71 25.99
C VAL A 818 -19.19 19.87 26.79
N ARG A 819 -18.73 20.09 28.03
CA ARG A 819 -19.18 21.22 28.86
C ARG A 819 -18.85 22.58 28.23
N ARG A 820 -17.64 22.70 27.66
CA ARG A 820 -17.21 23.92 26.96
C ARG A 820 -18.06 24.20 25.72
N TYR A 821 -18.32 23.16 24.93
CA TYR A 821 -19.19 23.27 23.76
C TYR A 821 -20.62 23.69 24.12
N VAL A 822 -21.22 23.07 25.15
CA VAL A 822 -22.56 23.42 25.60
C VAL A 822 -22.64 24.81 26.17
N SER A 823 -21.63 25.26 26.92
CA SER A 823 -21.57 26.65 27.47
C SER A 823 -21.48 27.69 26.34
N GLU A 824 -20.69 27.43 25.31
CA GLU A 824 -20.56 28.34 24.16
C GLU A 824 -21.83 28.42 23.32
N LEU A 825 -22.50 27.29 23.16
CA LEU A 825 -23.80 27.21 22.51
C LEU A 825 -24.88 27.99 23.31
N GLN A 826 -24.90 27.84 24.62
CA GLN A 826 -25.81 28.54 25.52
C GLN A 826 -25.60 30.05 25.45
N ASP A 827 -24.36 30.51 25.52
CA ASP A 827 -24.02 31.96 25.47
C ASP A 827 -24.45 32.60 24.15
N LYS A 828 -24.29 31.90 23.02
CA LYS A 828 -24.70 32.42 21.73
C LYS A 828 -26.22 32.46 21.54
N LEU A 829 -26.94 31.45 22.06
CA LEU A 829 -28.40 31.43 22.05
C LEU A 829 -28.95 32.54 22.95
N MET A 830 -28.34 32.75 24.13
CA MET A 830 -28.77 33.81 25.05
C MET A 830 -28.53 35.23 24.46
N ARG A 831 -27.46 35.42 23.71
CA ARG A 831 -27.19 36.70 23.00
C ARG A 831 -28.13 36.92 21.82
N ALA A 832 -28.62 35.83 21.18
CA ALA A 832 -29.61 35.94 20.11
C ALA A 832 -31.02 36.19 20.60
N LEU A 833 -31.32 35.91 21.88
CA LEU A 833 -32.64 36.11 22.52
C LEU A 833 -32.78 37.57 22.97
N GLU A 834 -33.49 38.35 22.17
CA GLU A 834 -33.85 39.73 22.49
C GLU A 834 -35.25 39.76 23.14
N LYS A 835 -35.58 40.84 23.89
CA LYS A 835 -36.87 41.01 24.52
C LYS A 835 -37.99 41.01 23.46
N ASP A 836 -38.98 40.12 23.60
CA ASP A 836 -40.07 39.89 22.64
C ASP A 836 -39.72 39.17 21.31
N THR A 837 -38.62 38.35 21.29
CA THR A 837 -38.31 37.48 20.17
C THR A 837 -38.52 36.02 20.49
N VAL A 838 -38.89 35.23 19.47
CA VAL A 838 -38.92 33.75 19.51
C VAL A 838 -37.80 33.27 18.60
N ILE A 839 -36.89 32.42 19.10
CA ILE A 839 -35.82 31.84 18.29
C ILE A 839 -36.25 30.46 17.80
N ASN A 840 -36.22 30.28 16.50
CA ASN A 840 -36.33 28.96 15.84
C ASN A 840 -34.91 28.44 15.59
N ILE A 841 -34.60 27.25 16.15
CA ILE A 841 -33.29 26.60 15.97
C ILE A 841 -33.42 25.62 14.81
N GLU A 842 -32.53 25.77 13.81
CA GLU A 842 -32.39 24.86 12.67
C GLU A 842 -31.11 24.05 12.84
N PHE A 843 -31.22 22.71 12.78
CA PHE A 843 -30.16 21.74 13.02
C PHE A 843 -29.32 21.41 11.77
#